data_9af1b6f4a855f89c7c158e0782b2fa0e
#
_entry.id   9af1b6f4a855f89c7c158e0782b2fa0e
#
_cell.length_a   1.000
_cell.length_b   1.000
_cell.length_c   1.000
_cell.angle_alpha   90.00
_cell.angle_beta   90.00
_cell.angle_gamma   90.00
#
_symmetry.space_group_name_H-M   'P 1'
#
loop_
_entity.id
_entity.type
_entity.pdbx_description
1 polymer ?
#
loop_
_entity_poly.entity_id
_entity_poly.type
_entity_poly.pdbx_seq_one_letter_code
_entity_poly.pdbx_strand_id
1 'polypeptide(L)'
;QEVGGAEVRAASKNKVLTIGIGGAGAGTAAVAGSVAVNVQKGETTAKITGGAQLDAAHDVVVAATSDRAADTYAGVLSAAGVGAAVGLSSVVNTIKTTTNALVEGETTKVKANAEAYDTAKEDRVSSEVQDKAADNAIVNDYVNTTSNVQPATYIERQKTDYQGVAVTASSTNKINTIATNANFVGEGAAVSGNVAVNTIGGATTAMVDKAQIESGKDVAVAAHDYANNFSFLGTAAAGGLAGSLGLASNTTTINRETTAKVQGLGRAADIRARNLRVEALAKHGVANFDIGISGAAVGVAAVNDVTLLKSKTKAGIWNANAVLSGDFSLYADHDSRLHVFTLAMGGGAVGAGLAVDVVKGESETETALEDAKISFTGDGASKASVLAKNHTENHYKQLSPSVAGVAAAGSVGVSNFNDTVRTHLQNATIGAADRRARQIDVKAENDTLAETRAYQGTLGLANVGVGVNVATLDSQTETSIKGGSLFSKGDLTVAANERRDTSLDTMNFGASVGGAAINTAVVTAGHEVEDEYKATGGKKADGSRTTVNANVGKAYKDANDVIRKGTLKSKDTFGAVSSDAEVVAAERGGKKSQVSASIKDAHLSAGEKLSVTSTEINNLDFLSASAGLQGLLANGIVSVANVARNAFLDITNSKLEGRSVEAEAKIGGKAQISSLQGGASLAAAAAAVSVSDWDGEVRTRVAGGSLRATDGTITVRAHNAAKTETQAKAGNVSAAAGSLMVAETHAHGS
;
A
#
# COMPACT_ATOMS: atom_id res chain seq x y z
N GLN A 1 44.23 12.87 -23.31
CA GLN A 1 43.17 13.47 -24.16
C GLN A 1 41.97 13.75 -23.29
N GLU A 2 41.66 15.03 -23.12
CA GLU A 2 40.35 15.41 -22.53
C GLU A 2 39.25 14.92 -23.48
N VAL A 3 38.44 14.00 -23.01
CA VAL A 3 37.24 13.55 -23.72
C VAL A 3 36.11 14.53 -23.41
N GLY A 4 35.39 15.00 -24.41
CA GLY A 4 34.31 15.99 -24.19
C GLY A 4 33.31 15.55 -23.13
N GLY A 5 32.74 14.36 -23.23
CA GLY A 5 31.87 13.72 -22.23
C GLY A 5 32.07 12.20 -22.28
N ALA A 6 31.72 11.49 -21.23
CA ALA A 6 31.82 10.03 -21.18
C ALA A 6 30.48 9.40 -20.82
N GLU A 7 30.10 8.38 -21.54
CA GLU A 7 28.83 7.72 -21.35
C GLU A 7 28.98 6.19 -21.39
N VAL A 8 28.50 5.53 -20.33
CA VAL A 8 28.39 4.07 -20.24
C VAL A 8 26.91 3.74 -20.10
N ARG A 9 26.31 3.27 -21.19
CA ARG A 9 24.87 2.93 -21.19
C ARG A 9 24.61 1.46 -21.44
N ALA A 10 23.64 0.95 -20.72
CA ALA A 10 22.99 -0.31 -21.01
C ALA A 10 21.48 -0.08 -21.07
N ALA A 11 20.86 -0.47 -22.17
CA ALA A 11 19.42 -0.33 -22.36
C ALA A 11 18.81 -1.64 -22.84
N SER A 12 17.71 -2.05 -22.23
CA SER A 12 16.93 -3.21 -22.62
C SER A 12 15.46 -2.82 -22.75
N LYS A 13 14.89 -3.03 -23.92
CA LYS A 13 13.47 -2.81 -24.17
C LYS A 13 12.83 -4.08 -24.71
N ASN A 14 11.76 -4.56 -24.08
CA ASN A 14 11.03 -5.74 -24.53
C ASN A 14 9.54 -5.56 -24.33
N LYS A 15 8.77 -5.69 -25.41
CA LYS A 15 7.32 -5.71 -25.37
C LYS A 15 6.82 -7.02 -25.98
N VAL A 16 6.05 -7.79 -25.23
CA VAL A 16 5.48 -9.07 -25.67
C VAL A 16 3.96 -8.97 -25.68
N LEU A 17 3.40 -9.31 -26.82
CA LEU A 17 1.95 -9.46 -27.00
C LEU A 17 1.64 -10.96 -27.09
N THR A 18 0.76 -11.45 -26.21
CA THR A 18 0.29 -12.83 -26.20
C THR A 18 -1.22 -12.86 -26.33
N ILE A 19 -1.71 -13.60 -27.32
CA ILE A 19 -3.15 -13.73 -27.59
C ILE A 19 -3.53 -15.20 -27.61
N GLY A 20 -4.46 -15.60 -26.74
CA GLY A 20 -5.04 -16.92 -26.67
C GLY A 20 -6.56 -16.84 -26.85
N ILE A 21 -7.12 -17.42 -27.91
CA ILE A 21 -8.56 -17.42 -28.15
C ILE A 21 -9.02 -18.85 -28.38
N GLY A 22 -10.07 -19.25 -27.71
CA GLY A 22 -10.72 -20.56 -27.86
C GLY A 22 -12.19 -20.39 -28.22
N GLY A 23 -12.72 -21.28 -29.04
CA GLY A 23 -14.13 -21.27 -29.40
C GLY A 23 -14.65 -22.68 -29.66
N ALA A 24 -15.86 -22.99 -29.18
CA ALA A 24 -16.53 -24.25 -29.46
C ALA A 24 -18.07 -24.04 -29.58
N GLY A 25 -18.68 -24.72 -30.55
CA GLY A 25 -20.11 -24.74 -30.72
C GLY A 25 -20.57 -26.16 -31.02
N ALA A 26 -21.61 -26.64 -30.35
CA ALA A 26 -22.14 -28.00 -30.55
C ALA A 26 -23.65 -28.10 -30.26
N GLY A 27 -24.30 -29.12 -30.78
CA GLY A 27 -25.70 -29.42 -30.46
C GLY A 27 -25.87 -29.92 -29.02
N THR A 28 -24.91 -30.73 -28.53
CA THR A 28 -25.04 -31.43 -27.23
C THR A 28 -24.00 -31.00 -26.19
N ALA A 29 -22.71 -30.86 -26.55
CA ALA A 29 -21.68 -30.44 -25.60
C ALA A 29 -20.59 -29.65 -26.32
N ALA A 30 -20.21 -28.50 -25.76
CA ALA A 30 -19.14 -27.64 -26.27
C ALA A 30 -18.11 -27.40 -25.18
N VAL A 31 -16.84 -27.69 -25.49
CA VAL A 31 -15.73 -27.41 -24.56
C VAL A 31 -14.66 -26.60 -25.30
N ALA A 32 -14.30 -25.46 -24.74
CA ALA A 32 -13.24 -24.62 -25.28
C ALA A 32 -12.26 -24.20 -24.15
N GLY A 33 -11.01 -24.01 -24.54
CA GLY A 33 -9.98 -23.52 -23.61
C GLY A 33 -8.98 -22.59 -24.27
N SER A 34 -8.39 -21.69 -23.52
CA SER A 34 -7.25 -20.90 -23.94
C SER A 34 -6.22 -20.78 -22.82
N VAL A 35 -4.94 -20.82 -23.19
CA VAL A 35 -3.82 -20.62 -22.27
C VAL A 35 -2.87 -19.60 -22.88
N ALA A 36 -2.54 -18.55 -22.13
CA ALA A 36 -1.58 -17.54 -22.52
C ALA A 36 -0.50 -17.42 -21.45
N VAL A 37 0.76 -17.66 -21.82
CA VAL A 37 1.89 -17.59 -20.88
C VAL A 37 2.94 -16.63 -21.43
N ASN A 38 3.33 -15.68 -20.61
CA ASN A 38 4.37 -14.70 -20.92
C ASN A 38 5.37 -14.64 -19.77
N VAL A 39 6.61 -14.98 -20.05
CA VAL A 39 7.70 -14.94 -19.07
C VAL A 39 8.86 -14.11 -19.62
N GLN A 40 9.13 -12.99 -18.96
CA GLN A 40 10.24 -12.11 -19.29
C GLN A 40 11.21 -12.05 -18.12
N LYS A 41 12.47 -12.43 -18.36
CA LYS A 41 13.55 -12.30 -17.38
C LYS A 41 14.72 -11.56 -18.04
N GLY A 42 15.45 -10.78 -17.27
CA GLY A 42 16.63 -10.12 -17.80
C GLY A 42 17.36 -9.24 -16.79
N GLU A 43 18.63 -9.04 -17.12
CA GLU A 43 19.51 -8.13 -16.41
C GLU A 43 20.01 -7.05 -17.39
N THR A 44 20.09 -5.82 -16.90
CA THR A 44 20.61 -4.66 -17.64
C THR A 44 21.60 -3.95 -16.73
N THR A 45 22.90 -4.03 -17.06
CA THR A 45 23.96 -3.50 -16.20
C THR A 45 24.88 -2.58 -16.99
N ALA A 46 24.99 -1.32 -16.52
CA ALA A 46 26.00 -0.34 -16.91
C ALA A 46 27.03 -0.20 -15.80
N LYS A 47 28.34 -0.36 -16.09
CA LYS A 47 29.33 -0.46 -15.03
C LYS A 47 30.68 0.17 -15.37
N ILE A 48 31.24 0.94 -14.44
CA ILE A 48 32.64 1.36 -14.42
C ILE A 48 33.34 0.66 -13.24
N THR A 49 34.44 -0.03 -13.49
CA THR A 49 35.13 -0.85 -12.48
C THR A 49 36.62 -1.05 -12.81
N GLY A 50 37.33 -1.79 -11.96
CA GLY A 50 38.70 -2.27 -12.25
C GLY A 50 39.79 -1.19 -12.17
N GLY A 51 39.58 -0.15 -11.36
CA GLY A 51 40.54 0.94 -11.19
C GLY A 51 40.54 1.93 -12.37
N ALA A 52 39.44 1.98 -13.13
CA ALA A 52 39.31 2.92 -14.24
C ALA A 52 39.52 4.37 -13.79
N GLN A 53 40.29 5.11 -14.59
CA GLN A 53 40.55 6.55 -14.41
C GLN A 53 39.82 7.27 -15.56
N LEU A 54 38.72 7.95 -15.25
CA LEU A 54 37.93 8.70 -16.22
C LEU A 54 37.98 10.18 -15.89
N ASP A 55 38.50 10.96 -16.81
CA ASP A 55 38.53 12.43 -16.73
C ASP A 55 37.87 13.01 -17.97
N ALA A 56 36.71 13.64 -17.79
CA ALA A 56 35.90 14.23 -18.85
C ALA A 56 35.78 15.74 -18.66
N ALA A 57 35.88 16.48 -19.77
CA ALA A 57 35.69 17.92 -19.77
C ALA A 57 34.24 18.33 -19.48
N HIS A 58 33.29 17.43 -19.79
CA HIS A 58 31.86 17.61 -19.57
C HIS A 58 31.30 16.55 -18.63
N ASP A 59 30.12 16.03 -18.89
CA ASP A 59 29.40 15.10 -18.03
C ASP A 59 29.93 13.67 -18.15
N VAL A 60 29.80 12.93 -17.05
CA VAL A 60 29.99 11.47 -17.02
C VAL A 60 28.68 10.81 -16.64
N VAL A 61 28.18 9.93 -17.51
CA VAL A 61 26.90 9.24 -17.33
C VAL A 61 27.12 7.74 -17.30
N VAL A 62 26.68 7.10 -16.22
CA VAL A 62 26.56 5.63 -16.11
C VAL A 62 25.08 5.31 -15.97
N ALA A 63 24.45 4.84 -17.06
CA ALA A 63 23.01 4.69 -17.10
C ALA A 63 22.58 3.28 -17.51
N ALA A 64 21.77 2.63 -16.67
CA ALA A 64 21.10 1.38 -16.99
C ALA A 64 19.58 1.60 -17.08
N THR A 65 18.97 1.20 -18.20
CA THR A 65 17.54 1.37 -18.41
C THR A 65 16.91 0.05 -18.84
N SER A 66 15.88 -0.41 -18.14
CA SER A 66 15.11 -1.60 -18.50
C SER A 66 13.63 -1.25 -18.66
N ASP A 67 13.07 -1.60 -19.81
CA ASP A 67 11.69 -1.31 -20.16
C ASP A 67 11.00 -2.60 -20.63
N ARG A 68 10.03 -3.09 -19.87
CA ARG A 68 9.36 -4.36 -20.12
C ARG A 68 7.86 -4.21 -20.09
N ALA A 69 7.19 -4.72 -21.12
CA ALA A 69 5.75 -4.78 -21.18
C ALA A 69 5.26 -6.16 -21.59
N ALA A 70 4.21 -6.63 -20.93
CA ALA A 70 3.49 -7.86 -21.24
C ALA A 70 2.02 -7.50 -21.46
N ASP A 71 1.57 -7.55 -22.71
CA ASP A 71 0.16 -7.39 -23.07
C ASP A 71 -0.40 -8.78 -23.37
N THR A 72 -1.38 -9.24 -22.57
CA THR A 72 -1.91 -10.60 -22.68
C THR A 72 -3.44 -10.57 -22.77
N TYR A 73 -3.94 -11.14 -23.83
CA TYR A 73 -5.37 -11.28 -24.12
C TYR A 73 -5.73 -12.75 -24.18
N ALA A 74 -6.69 -13.18 -23.36
CA ALA A 74 -7.23 -14.53 -23.38
C ALA A 74 -8.75 -14.49 -23.49
N GLY A 75 -9.34 -15.37 -24.27
CA GLY A 75 -10.78 -15.39 -24.43
C GLY A 75 -11.31 -16.77 -24.81
N VAL A 76 -12.50 -17.08 -24.30
CA VAL A 76 -13.20 -18.30 -24.68
C VAL A 76 -14.67 -18.00 -24.91
N LEU A 77 -15.22 -18.50 -26.01
CA LEU A 77 -16.61 -18.52 -26.30
C LEU A 77 -17.06 -19.96 -26.53
N SER A 78 -17.99 -20.46 -25.73
CA SER A 78 -18.56 -21.79 -25.97
C SER A 78 -20.08 -21.75 -25.89
N ALA A 79 -20.73 -22.49 -26.81
CA ALA A 79 -22.18 -22.56 -26.90
C ALA A 79 -22.65 -23.97 -27.20
N ALA A 80 -23.63 -24.46 -26.47
CA ALA A 80 -24.30 -25.74 -26.73
C ALA A 80 -25.82 -25.56 -26.80
N GLY A 81 -26.47 -26.33 -27.66
CA GLY A 81 -27.94 -26.33 -27.75
C GLY A 81 -28.56 -27.01 -26.55
N VAL A 82 -28.13 -28.23 -26.25
CA VAL A 82 -28.55 -29.05 -25.11
C VAL A 82 -27.34 -29.66 -24.44
N GLY A 83 -27.35 -29.82 -23.11
CA GLY A 83 -26.29 -30.52 -22.38
C GLY A 83 -25.29 -29.59 -21.68
N ALA A 84 -24.06 -29.44 -22.16
CA ALA A 84 -23.04 -28.67 -21.44
C ALA A 84 -22.21 -27.74 -22.33
N ALA A 85 -21.95 -26.50 -21.86
CA ALA A 85 -20.93 -25.64 -22.40
C ALA A 85 -19.88 -25.31 -21.32
N VAL A 86 -18.62 -25.59 -21.61
CA VAL A 86 -17.50 -25.35 -20.70
C VAL A 86 -16.45 -24.49 -21.40
N GLY A 87 -16.11 -23.35 -20.81
CA GLY A 87 -15.05 -22.46 -21.30
C GLY A 87 -14.12 -22.06 -20.19
N LEU A 88 -12.84 -22.33 -20.37
CA LEU A 88 -11.81 -21.99 -19.38
C LEU A 88 -10.67 -21.22 -20.05
N SER A 89 -10.23 -20.12 -19.44
CA SER A 89 -8.99 -19.46 -19.85
C SER A 89 -8.01 -19.31 -18.69
N SER A 90 -6.72 -19.40 -19.02
CA SER A 90 -5.65 -19.21 -18.06
C SER A 90 -4.61 -18.24 -18.62
N VAL A 91 -4.22 -17.26 -17.82
CA VAL A 91 -3.18 -16.29 -18.16
C VAL A 91 -2.11 -16.32 -17.08
N VAL A 92 -0.85 -16.43 -17.51
CA VAL A 92 0.30 -16.30 -16.60
C VAL A 92 1.28 -15.28 -17.19
N ASN A 93 1.48 -14.19 -16.48
CA ASN A 93 2.48 -13.18 -16.83
C ASN A 93 3.51 -13.07 -15.72
N THR A 94 4.79 -13.15 -16.10
CA THR A 94 5.90 -12.95 -15.18
C THR A 94 6.92 -12.02 -15.81
N ILE A 95 7.20 -10.90 -15.15
CA ILE A 95 8.31 -10.01 -15.46
C ILE A 95 9.28 -10.02 -14.28
N LYS A 96 10.53 -10.42 -14.48
CA LYS A 96 11.58 -10.35 -13.48
C LYS A 96 12.81 -9.65 -14.07
N THR A 97 13.08 -8.44 -13.58
CA THR A 97 14.16 -7.59 -14.11
C THR A 97 15.12 -7.15 -13.02
N THR A 98 16.42 -7.17 -13.34
CA THR A 98 17.45 -6.53 -12.54
C THR A 98 18.10 -5.43 -13.36
N THR A 99 18.17 -4.21 -12.84
CA THR A 99 18.70 -3.04 -13.54
C THR A 99 19.75 -2.38 -12.67
N ASN A 100 21.02 -2.37 -13.12
CA ASN A 100 22.14 -1.91 -12.30
C ASN A 100 22.95 -0.83 -13.02
N ALA A 101 23.17 0.30 -12.35
CA ALA A 101 24.15 1.31 -12.72
C ALA A 101 25.21 1.40 -11.62
N LEU A 102 26.47 1.04 -11.94
CA LEU A 102 27.48 0.79 -10.92
C LEU A 102 28.79 1.54 -11.23
N VAL A 103 29.37 2.19 -10.22
CA VAL A 103 30.74 2.69 -10.25
C VAL A 103 31.47 2.08 -9.05
N GLU A 104 32.42 1.17 -9.31
CA GLU A 104 33.00 0.35 -8.26
C GLU A 104 34.52 0.30 -8.31
N GLY A 105 35.13 0.18 -7.13
CA GLY A 105 36.55 -0.13 -6.96
C GLY A 105 37.34 0.97 -6.27
N GLU A 106 38.20 0.56 -5.35
CA GLU A 106 38.97 1.44 -4.47
C GLU A 106 39.92 2.42 -5.21
N THR A 107 40.38 2.01 -6.38
CA THR A 107 41.27 2.82 -7.23
C THR A 107 40.52 3.46 -8.41
N THR A 108 39.21 3.22 -8.53
CA THR A 108 38.38 3.83 -9.60
C THR A 108 38.17 5.31 -9.28
N LYS A 109 38.44 6.16 -10.27
CA LYS A 109 38.22 7.62 -10.17
C LYS A 109 37.39 8.08 -11.36
N VAL A 110 36.38 8.88 -11.07
CA VAL A 110 35.52 9.51 -12.09
C VAL A 110 35.54 11.02 -11.84
N LYS A 111 35.93 11.76 -12.88
CA LYS A 111 36.00 13.22 -12.82
C LYS A 111 35.24 13.81 -14.01
N ALA A 112 34.41 14.81 -13.71
CA ALA A 112 33.66 15.61 -14.68
C ALA A 112 33.91 17.09 -14.41
N ASN A 113 34.59 17.78 -15.33
CA ASN A 113 34.99 19.17 -15.13
C ASN A 113 33.86 20.18 -15.40
N ALA A 114 32.93 19.88 -16.29
CA ALA A 114 31.65 20.60 -16.59
C ALA A 114 31.67 22.14 -16.61
N GLU A 115 32.83 22.76 -17.01
CA GLU A 115 32.99 24.22 -16.95
C GLU A 115 32.20 25.00 -18.02
N ALA A 116 31.87 24.40 -19.15
CA ALA A 116 31.18 25.10 -20.23
C ALA A 116 30.20 24.15 -20.96
N TYR A 117 29.02 23.94 -20.38
CA TYR A 117 27.97 23.18 -21.03
C TYR A 117 26.98 24.13 -21.71
N ASP A 118 26.74 23.91 -23.00
CA ASP A 118 25.71 24.60 -23.78
C ASP A 118 24.34 24.00 -23.40
N THR A 119 23.48 24.81 -22.79
CA THR A 119 22.13 24.44 -22.37
C THR A 119 21.25 23.81 -23.47
N ALA A 120 21.61 23.98 -24.74
CA ALA A 120 20.93 23.36 -25.87
C ALA A 120 21.20 21.85 -26.02
N LYS A 121 22.14 21.26 -25.27
CA LYS A 121 22.50 19.83 -25.31
C LYS A 121 22.13 19.05 -24.05
N GLU A 122 21.36 19.64 -23.14
CA GLU A 122 20.99 19.08 -21.86
C GLU A 122 20.08 17.82 -21.92
N ASP A 123 19.63 17.42 -23.10
CA ASP A 123 18.72 16.29 -23.30
C ASP A 123 19.36 14.89 -23.21
N ARG A 124 20.61 14.76 -22.78
CA ARG A 124 21.34 13.47 -22.89
C ARG A 124 21.09 12.45 -21.80
N VAL A 125 20.55 12.83 -20.66
CA VAL A 125 20.11 11.92 -19.60
C VAL A 125 18.58 11.86 -19.55
N SER A 126 17.90 12.30 -20.61
CA SER A 126 16.49 12.06 -20.74
C SER A 126 16.29 10.56 -20.93
N SER A 127 15.77 9.92 -19.91
CA SER A 127 15.13 8.63 -20.10
C SER A 127 13.85 8.89 -20.92
N GLU A 128 14.01 9.14 -22.23
CA GLU A 128 12.89 9.15 -23.15
C GLU A 128 12.27 7.76 -23.19
N VAL A 129 11.30 7.56 -22.35
CA VAL A 129 10.15 6.74 -22.68
C VAL A 129 8.92 7.56 -22.28
N GLN A 130 8.56 8.49 -23.13
CA GLN A 130 7.16 8.87 -23.26
C GLN A 130 6.42 7.65 -23.83
N ASP A 131 6.12 6.67 -22.99
CA ASP A 131 4.93 5.91 -23.26
C ASP A 131 3.78 6.84 -22.93
N LYS A 132 3.26 7.52 -23.97
CA LYS A 132 1.85 7.86 -23.97
C LYS A 132 1.17 6.59 -23.53
N ALA A 133 0.47 6.63 -22.41
CA ALA A 133 -0.35 5.53 -21.94
C ALA A 133 -1.03 4.93 -23.16
N ALA A 134 -0.75 3.67 -23.42
CA ALA A 134 -1.37 3.01 -24.56
C ALA A 134 -2.85 3.25 -24.41
N ASP A 135 -3.46 3.85 -25.41
CA ASP A 135 -4.86 4.23 -25.44
C ASP A 135 -5.75 3.00 -25.14
N ASN A 136 -5.95 2.70 -23.90
CA ASN A 136 -7.08 1.91 -23.43
C ASN A 136 -8.25 2.85 -23.16
N ALA A 137 -8.57 3.69 -24.15
CA ALA A 137 -9.65 4.67 -24.11
C ALA A 137 -10.96 4.03 -23.65
N ILE A 138 -11.24 2.79 -24.08
CA ILE A 138 -12.46 2.06 -23.71
C ILE A 138 -12.50 1.76 -22.21
N VAL A 139 -11.38 1.36 -21.61
CA VAL A 139 -11.32 1.05 -20.17
C VAL A 139 -11.31 2.33 -19.34
N ASN A 140 -10.62 3.36 -19.81
CA ASN A 140 -10.60 4.67 -19.16
C ASN A 140 -12.00 5.33 -19.14
N ASP A 141 -12.75 5.27 -20.22
CA ASP A 141 -14.10 5.79 -20.27
C ASP A 141 -15.06 5.00 -19.34
N TYR A 142 -14.94 3.69 -19.31
CA TYR A 142 -15.76 2.85 -18.42
C TYR A 142 -15.45 3.08 -16.95
N VAL A 143 -14.17 3.18 -16.58
CA VAL A 143 -13.72 3.44 -15.20
C VAL A 143 -14.10 4.86 -14.77
N ASN A 144 -13.91 5.86 -15.62
CA ASN A 144 -14.24 7.25 -15.30
C ASN A 144 -15.75 7.49 -15.18
N THR A 145 -16.58 6.78 -15.95
CA THR A 145 -18.04 6.97 -15.94
C THR A 145 -18.74 6.21 -14.82
N THR A 146 -18.20 5.08 -14.35
CA THR A 146 -18.91 4.20 -13.39
C THR A 146 -18.45 4.33 -11.95
N SER A 147 -17.27 4.83 -11.64
CA SER A 147 -16.72 4.71 -10.29
C SER A 147 -16.09 5.95 -9.66
N ASN A 148 -15.90 7.07 -10.36
CA ASN A 148 -15.01 8.15 -9.90
C ASN A 148 -13.60 7.66 -9.49
N VAL A 149 -13.22 6.45 -9.87
CA VAL A 149 -11.92 5.87 -9.59
C VAL A 149 -10.98 6.30 -10.69
N GLN A 150 -10.04 7.15 -10.37
CA GLN A 150 -8.92 7.43 -11.27
C GLN A 150 -8.08 6.15 -11.40
N PRO A 151 -7.79 5.66 -12.63
CA PRO A 151 -6.98 4.46 -12.77
C PRO A 151 -5.61 4.69 -12.15
N ALA A 152 -5.20 3.83 -11.21
CA ALA A 152 -3.88 3.83 -10.58
C ALA A 152 -2.72 3.58 -11.57
N THR A 153 -3.04 3.32 -12.82
CA THR A 153 -2.11 2.85 -13.86
C THR A 153 -1.19 3.92 -14.44
N TYR A 154 -1.34 5.18 -14.04
CA TYR A 154 -0.55 6.28 -14.62
C TYR A 154 0.37 6.92 -13.61
N ILE A 155 1.43 6.20 -13.28
CA ILE A 155 2.57 6.80 -12.60
C ILE A 155 3.47 7.35 -13.70
N GLU A 156 3.44 8.66 -13.89
CA GLU A 156 4.32 9.33 -14.85
C GLU A 156 5.77 9.23 -14.41
N ARG A 157 6.65 8.88 -15.36
CA ARG A 157 8.08 8.94 -15.17
C ARG A 157 8.49 10.40 -14.99
N GLN A 158 9.08 10.75 -13.86
CA GLN A 158 9.67 12.07 -13.69
C GLN A 158 10.98 12.15 -14.45
N LYS A 159 11.07 13.10 -15.35
CA LYS A 159 12.35 13.46 -16.01
C LYS A 159 13.22 14.16 -14.97
N THR A 160 14.41 13.64 -14.72
CA THR A 160 15.38 14.30 -13.84
C THR A 160 16.60 14.65 -14.67
N ASP A 161 16.91 15.93 -14.73
CA ASP A 161 18.08 16.43 -15.44
C ASP A 161 19.29 16.48 -14.50
N TYR A 162 20.41 15.93 -14.94
CA TYR A 162 21.66 15.91 -14.18
C TYR A 162 22.77 16.58 -14.99
N GLN A 163 23.63 17.34 -14.32
CA GLN A 163 24.85 17.92 -14.87
C GLN A 163 26.03 17.44 -14.02
N GLY A 164 27.09 16.97 -14.63
CA GLY A 164 28.29 16.48 -13.96
C GLY A 164 28.38 14.95 -13.96
N VAL A 165 28.32 14.29 -12.81
CA VAL A 165 28.38 12.82 -12.73
C VAL A 165 27.01 12.25 -12.39
N ALA A 166 26.47 11.39 -13.26
CA ALA A 166 25.20 10.71 -13.04
C ALA A 166 25.38 9.18 -13.09
N VAL A 167 24.99 8.51 -12.00
CA VAL A 167 24.89 7.05 -11.92
C VAL A 167 23.42 6.71 -11.76
N THR A 168 22.74 6.29 -12.83
CA THR A 168 21.29 6.18 -12.87
C THR A 168 20.81 4.81 -13.32
N ALA A 169 20.01 4.15 -12.51
CA ALA A 169 19.30 2.92 -12.88
C ALA A 169 17.80 3.20 -12.97
N SER A 170 17.18 2.84 -14.07
CA SER A 170 15.73 3.03 -14.26
C SER A 170 15.08 1.77 -14.81
N SER A 171 14.04 1.28 -14.13
CA SER A 171 13.27 0.12 -14.54
C SER A 171 11.80 0.47 -14.68
N THR A 172 11.20 0.05 -15.80
CA THR A 172 9.75 0.14 -16.01
C THR A 172 9.23 -1.24 -16.37
N ASN A 173 8.26 -1.74 -15.59
CA ASN A 173 7.67 -3.06 -15.80
C ASN A 173 6.15 -2.90 -15.84
N LYS A 174 5.53 -3.34 -16.92
CA LYS A 174 4.09 -3.20 -17.14
C LYS A 174 3.46 -4.53 -17.56
N ILE A 175 2.40 -4.93 -16.87
CA ILE A 175 1.56 -6.06 -17.23
C ILE A 175 0.14 -5.55 -17.52
N ASN A 176 -0.39 -5.89 -18.69
CA ASN A 176 -1.79 -5.70 -19.02
C ASN A 176 -2.40 -7.07 -19.33
N THR A 177 -3.42 -7.45 -18.58
CA THR A 177 -4.13 -8.73 -18.73
C THR A 177 -5.59 -8.47 -19.00
N ILE A 178 -6.12 -9.03 -20.07
CA ILE A 178 -7.55 -9.06 -20.34
C ILE A 178 -7.95 -10.51 -20.61
N ALA A 179 -8.77 -11.09 -19.75
CA ALA A 179 -9.29 -12.43 -19.93
C ALA A 179 -10.81 -12.44 -19.85
N THR A 180 -11.48 -12.90 -20.91
CA THR A 180 -12.94 -12.90 -21.00
C THR A 180 -13.47 -14.24 -21.46
N ASN A 181 -14.45 -14.80 -20.72
CA ASN A 181 -15.11 -16.04 -21.10
C ASN A 181 -16.62 -15.85 -21.11
N ALA A 182 -17.28 -16.39 -22.13
CA ALA A 182 -18.72 -16.41 -22.22
C ALA A 182 -19.21 -17.80 -22.68
N ASN A 183 -20.09 -18.41 -21.88
CA ASN A 183 -20.60 -19.75 -22.12
C ASN A 183 -22.11 -19.77 -22.04
N PHE A 184 -22.75 -20.31 -23.06
CA PHE A 184 -24.19 -20.31 -23.23
C PHE A 184 -24.70 -21.71 -23.52
N VAL A 185 -25.80 -22.11 -22.83
CA VAL A 185 -26.48 -23.38 -23.08
C VAL A 185 -27.97 -23.14 -23.14
N GLY A 186 -28.63 -23.65 -24.16
CA GLY A 186 -30.10 -23.54 -24.29
C GLY A 186 -30.82 -24.38 -23.25
N GLU A 187 -30.49 -25.68 -23.15
CA GLU A 187 -31.02 -26.60 -22.13
C GLU A 187 -29.85 -27.37 -21.53
N GLY A 188 -29.50 -27.11 -20.24
CA GLY A 188 -28.36 -27.78 -19.58
C GLY A 188 -27.50 -26.86 -18.73
N ALA A 189 -26.22 -27.20 -18.58
CA ALA A 189 -25.30 -26.53 -17.69
C ALA A 189 -24.21 -25.72 -18.43
N ALA A 190 -23.94 -24.48 -17.95
CA ALA A 190 -22.85 -23.63 -18.45
C ALA A 190 -21.78 -23.42 -17.37
N VAL A 191 -20.52 -23.62 -17.71
CA VAL A 191 -19.38 -23.33 -16.84
C VAL A 191 -18.40 -22.38 -17.53
N SER A 192 -18.16 -21.24 -16.93
CA SER A 192 -17.22 -20.22 -17.40
C SER A 192 -16.15 -19.95 -16.35
N GLY A 193 -14.87 -19.98 -16.71
CA GLY A 193 -13.80 -19.73 -15.75
C GLY A 193 -12.61 -19.00 -16.33
N ASN A 194 -12.12 -17.98 -15.61
CA ASN A 194 -10.87 -17.27 -15.89
C ASN A 194 -9.92 -17.39 -14.70
N VAL A 195 -8.65 -17.64 -15.00
CA VAL A 195 -7.57 -17.55 -14.02
C VAL A 195 -6.46 -16.66 -14.57
N ALA A 196 -6.08 -15.65 -13.83
CA ALA A 196 -4.91 -14.83 -14.15
C ALA A 196 -3.90 -14.81 -13.00
N VAL A 197 -2.63 -14.96 -13.34
CA VAL A 197 -1.51 -14.82 -12.41
C VAL A 197 -0.52 -13.82 -13.00
N ASN A 198 -0.37 -12.67 -12.36
CA ASN A 198 0.49 -11.59 -12.80
C ASN A 198 1.60 -11.36 -11.75
N THR A 199 2.85 -11.44 -12.15
CA THR A 199 3.99 -11.27 -11.25
C THR A 199 5.00 -10.28 -11.81
N ILE A 200 5.32 -9.23 -11.05
CA ILE A 200 6.41 -8.30 -11.34
C ILE A 200 7.42 -8.39 -10.20
N GLY A 201 8.66 -8.78 -10.51
CA GLY A 201 9.72 -8.95 -9.53
C GLY A 201 11.08 -8.42 -9.99
N GLY A 202 12.03 -8.35 -9.06
CA GLY A 202 13.43 -7.98 -9.32
C GLY A 202 13.89 -6.73 -8.59
N ALA A 203 14.97 -6.10 -9.09
CA ALA A 203 15.62 -4.99 -8.41
C ALA A 203 16.12 -3.90 -9.36
N THR A 204 16.19 -2.66 -8.86
CA THR A 204 16.77 -1.50 -9.54
C THR A 204 17.81 -0.87 -8.62
N THR A 205 19.09 -0.86 -9.04
CA THR A 205 20.19 -0.43 -8.19
C THR A 205 21.07 0.60 -8.89
N ALA A 206 21.26 1.76 -8.26
CA ALA A 206 22.30 2.72 -8.61
C ALA A 206 23.31 2.77 -7.46
N MET A 207 24.60 2.54 -7.76
CA MET A 207 25.58 2.41 -6.70
C MET A 207 26.94 3.02 -7.07
N VAL A 208 27.51 3.73 -6.11
CA VAL A 208 28.93 4.07 -6.06
C VAL A 208 29.55 3.31 -4.90
N ASP A 209 30.46 2.37 -5.18
CA ASP A 209 31.11 1.55 -4.16
C ASP A 209 32.63 1.77 -4.16
N LYS A 210 33.11 2.41 -3.13
CA LYS A 210 34.53 2.69 -2.85
C LYS A 210 35.28 3.53 -3.89
N ALA A 211 34.58 3.99 -4.92
CA ALA A 211 35.14 4.85 -5.96
C ALA A 211 35.24 6.30 -5.51
N GLN A 212 36.18 7.07 -6.07
CA GLN A 212 36.32 8.52 -5.86
C GLN A 212 35.62 9.25 -7.00
N ILE A 213 34.75 10.22 -6.66
CA ILE A 213 34.00 11.01 -7.64
C ILE A 213 34.30 12.51 -7.42
N GLU A 214 34.72 13.20 -8.49
CA GLU A 214 34.90 14.64 -8.53
C GLU A 214 34.04 15.24 -9.65
N SER A 215 33.22 16.22 -9.32
CA SER A 215 32.41 16.95 -10.30
C SER A 215 32.47 18.45 -10.08
N GLY A 216 32.70 19.21 -11.13
CA GLY A 216 32.54 20.65 -11.13
C GLY A 216 31.11 21.13 -10.97
N LYS A 217 30.14 20.24 -11.19
CA LYS A 217 28.69 20.45 -11.02
C LYS A 217 28.15 19.44 -10.01
N ASP A 218 27.17 18.67 -10.39
CA ASP A 218 26.39 17.80 -9.50
C ASP A 218 26.91 16.36 -9.53
N VAL A 219 26.65 15.63 -8.48
CA VAL A 219 26.74 14.16 -8.44
C VAL A 219 25.36 13.61 -8.10
N ALA A 220 24.85 12.75 -8.97
CA ALA A 220 23.57 12.08 -8.77
C ALA A 220 23.75 10.56 -8.79
N VAL A 221 23.25 9.89 -7.75
CA VAL A 221 23.13 8.43 -7.68
C VAL A 221 21.65 8.12 -7.53
N ALA A 222 20.98 7.70 -8.62
CA ALA A 222 19.53 7.61 -8.65
C ALA A 222 19.02 6.26 -9.15
N ALA A 223 18.19 5.60 -8.35
CA ALA A 223 17.50 4.37 -8.71
C ALA A 223 16.00 4.65 -8.80
N HIS A 224 15.40 4.45 -9.98
CA HIS A 224 13.99 4.68 -10.23
C HIS A 224 13.30 3.40 -10.69
N ASP A 225 12.28 2.97 -10.00
CA ASP A 225 11.53 1.75 -10.29
C ASP A 225 10.04 2.04 -10.47
N TYR A 226 9.49 1.56 -11.57
CA TYR A 226 8.09 1.69 -11.93
C TYR A 226 7.52 0.31 -12.25
N ALA A 227 6.51 -0.13 -11.49
CA ALA A 227 5.84 -1.40 -11.70
C ALA A 227 4.33 -1.20 -11.74
N ASN A 228 3.71 -1.53 -12.87
CA ASN A 228 2.28 -1.37 -13.07
C ASN A 228 1.64 -2.67 -13.54
N ASN A 229 0.54 -3.06 -12.89
CA ASN A 229 -0.33 -4.15 -13.30
C ASN A 229 -1.74 -3.64 -13.57
N PHE A 230 -2.26 -3.95 -14.75
CA PHE A 230 -3.67 -3.84 -15.06
C PHE A 230 -4.22 -5.22 -15.37
N SER A 231 -5.35 -5.61 -14.75
CA SER A 231 -6.00 -6.89 -15.00
C SER A 231 -7.51 -6.71 -15.10
N PHE A 232 -8.10 -7.23 -16.17
CA PHE A 232 -9.54 -7.32 -16.34
C PHE A 232 -9.92 -8.78 -16.60
N LEU A 233 -10.69 -9.37 -15.69
CA LEU A 233 -11.23 -10.70 -15.84
C LEU A 233 -12.75 -10.64 -15.90
N GLY A 234 -13.33 -11.14 -16.99
CA GLY A 234 -14.77 -11.20 -17.20
C GLY A 234 -15.25 -12.63 -17.43
N THR A 235 -16.18 -13.13 -16.63
CA THR A 235 -16.83 -14.41 -16.85
C THR A 235 -18.34 -14.25 -16.96
N ALA A 236 -18.94 -14.87 -17.96
CA ALA A 236 -20.38 -14.95 -18.10
C ALA A 236 -20.79 -16.41 -18.39
N ALA A 237 -21.67 -16.96 -17.57
CA ALA A 237 -22.24 -18.28 -17.76
C ALA A 237 -23.75 -18.18 -17.76
N ALA A 238 -24.42 -18.66 -18.84
CA ALA A 238 -25.85 -18.71 -18.91
C ALA A 238 -26.29 -20.14 -19.31
N GLY A 239 -26.98 -20.81 -18.40
CA GLY A 239 -27.54 -22.15 -18.60
C GLY A 239 -29.05 -22.09 -18.58
N GLY A 240 -29.70 -23.07 -19.23
CA GLY A 240 -31.15 -23.19 -19.20
C GLY A 240 -31.69 -23.76 -17.89
N LEU A 241 -32.22 -24.97 -17.94
CA LEU A 241 -32.93 -25.61 -16.81
C LEU A 241 -32.02 -26.24 -15.75
N ALA A 242 -30.72 -26.51 -16.06
CA ALA A 242 -29.83 -27.19 -15.10
C ALA A 242 -29.07 -26.24 -14.20
N GLY A 243 -28.07 -25.55 -14.71
CA GLY A 243 -27.25 -24.68 -13.85
C GLY A 243 -26.20 -23.88 -14.61
N SER A 244 -25.70 -22.84 -13.97
CA SER A 244 -24.56 -22.08 -14.48
C SER A 244 -23.56 -21.73 -13.38
N LEU A 245 -22.25 -21.76 -13.73
CA LEU A 245 -21.17 -21.42 -12.84
C LEU A 245 -20.20 -20.46 -13.55
N GLY A 246 -20.08 -19.24 -13.03
CA GLY A 246 -19.11 -18.23 -13.47
C GLY A 246 -18.00 -18.05 -12.44
N LEU A 247 -16.76 -18.32 -12.81
CA LEU A 247 -15.61 -18.22 -11.92
C LEU A 247 -14.56 -17.25 -12.46
N ALA A 248 -14.12 -16.27 -11.66
CA ALA A 248 -12.96 -15.45 -11.98
C ALA A 248 -11.98 -15.50 -10.81
N SER A 249 -10.71 -15.77 -11.09
CA SER A 249 -9.65 -15.75 -10.08
C SER A 249 -8.43 -14.98 -10.60
N ASN A 250 -8.08 -13.93 -9.91
CA ASN A 250 -6.95 -13.07 -10.21
C ASN A 250 -5.93 -13.13 -9.08
N THR A 251 -4.67 -13.21 -9.44
CA THR A 251 -3.57 -13.07 -8.48
C THR A 251 -2.54 -12.11 -9.05
N THR A 252 -2.33 -10.99 -8.37
CA THR A 252 -1.32 -10.01 -8.73
C THR A 252 -0.26 -9.94 -7.65
N THR A 253 1.01 -10.07 -8.04
CA THR A 253 2.15 -9.95 -7.13
C THR A 253 3.16 -8.94 -7.67
N ILE A 254 3.47 -7.91 -6.90
CA ILE A 254 4.59 -7.00 -7.14
C ILE A 254 5.59 -7.17 -5.99
N ASN A 255 6.84 -7.57 -6.32
CA ASN A 255 7.91 -7.74 -5.34
C ASN A 255 9.20 -7.09 -5.90
N ARG A 256 9.45 -5.84 -5.47
CA ARG A 256 10.49 -4.98 -6.04
C ARG A 256 11.41 -4.41 -4.95
N GLU A 257 12.69 -4.28 -5.32
CA GLU A 257 13.69 -3.59 -4.51
C GLU A 257 14.31 -2.44 -5.32
N THR A 258 14.37 -1.24 -4.73
CA THR A 258 14.93 -0.03 -5.35
C THR A 258 16.00 0.54 -4.43
N THR A 259 17.25 0.57 -4.88
CA THR A 259 18.37 0.94 -4.02
C THR A 259 19.27 1.97 -4.67
N ALA A 260 19.46 3.13 -4.02
CA ALA A 260 20.49 4.11 -4.35
C ALA A 260 21.54 4.14 -3.23
N LYS A 261 22.81 3.83 -3.55
CA LYS A 261 23.83 3.62 -2.53
C LYS A 261 25.13 4.32 -2.86
N VAL A 262 25.69 4.98 -1.87
CA VAL A 262 27.10 5.45 -1.87
C VAL A 262 27.82 4.80 -0.71
N GLN A 263 28.87 4.06 -1.02
CA GLN A 263 29.80 3.51 -0.02
C GLN A 263 31.19 4.06 -0.27
N GLY A 264 31.75 4.77 0.70
CA GLY A 264 33.10 5.31 0.63
C GLY A 264 34.12 4.45 1.35
N LEU A 265 35.31 5.02 1.48
CA LEU A 265 36.43 4.48 2.27
C LEU A 265 36.81 5.42 3.44
N GLY A 266 35.99 6.45 3.70
CA GLY A 266 36.31 7.48 4.70
C GLY A 266 37.54 8.35 4.34
N ARG A 267 37.81 8.54 3.03
CA ARG A 267 38.84 9.42 2.54
C ARG A 267 38.58 10.88 2.95
N ALA A 268 39.54 11.75 2.82
CA ALA A 268 39.35 13.21 3.03
C ALA A 268 38.19 13.77 2.17
N ALA A 269 38.02 13.21 0.97
CA ALA A 269 36.81 13.36 0.15
C ALA A 269 36.66 12.14 -0.76
N ASP A 270 35.63 11.37 -0.55
CA ASP A 270 35.15 10.31 -1.49
C ASP A 270 34.37 10.95 -2.62
N ILE A 271 33.63 12.03 -2.32
CA ILE A 271 32.85 12.82 -3.29
C ILE A 271 33.19 14.31 -3.15
N ARG A 272 33.47 14.97 -4.30
CA ARG A 272 33.52 16.43 -4.44
C ARG A 272 32.50 16.86 -5.50
N ALA A 273 31.61 17.79 -5.15
CA ALA A 273 30.58 18.24 -6.09
C ALA A 273 30.02 19.62 -5.71
N ARG A 274 29.29 20.25 -6.60
CA ARG A 274 28.38 21.34 -6.23
C ARG A 274 27.25 20.76 -5.39
N ASN A 275 26.41 19.91 -5.96
CA ASN A 275 25.31 19.25 -5.26
C ASN A 275 25.53 17.74 -5.23
N LEU A 276 25.10 17.08 -4.15
CA LEU A 276 25.02 15.63 -4.05
C LEU A 276 23.58 15.19 -3.86
N ARG A 277 23.10 14.35 -4.78
CA ARG A 277 21.78 13.73 -4.68
C ARG A 277 21.90 12.21 -4.70
N VAL A 278 21.42 11.56 -3.67
CA VAL A 278 21.27 10.09 -3.61
C VAL A 278 19.80 9.79 -3.45
N GLU A 279 19.20 9.12 -4.45
CA GLU A 279 17.75 9.00 -4.57
C GLU A 279 17.31 7.61 -4.95
N ALA A 280 16.42 7.01 -4.17
CA ALA A 280 15.69 5.80 -4.50
C ALA A 280 14.20 6.14 -4.62
N LEU A 281 13.62 5.93 -5.79
CA LEU A 281 12.21 6.22 -6.07
C LEU A 281 11.53 4.96 -6.58
N ALA A 282 10.53 4.47 -5.85
CA ALA A 282 9.69 3.34 -6.26
C ALA A 282 8.23 3.76 -6.40
N LYS A 283 7.63 3.47 -7.56
CA LYS A 283 6.22 3.75 -7.81
C LYS A 283 5.54 2.51 -8.36
N HIS A 284 4.53 2.03 -7.63
CA HIS A 284 3.85 0.79 -7.94
C HIS A 284 2.35 1.01 -8.07
N GLY A 285 1.77 0.53 -9.18
CA GLY A 285 0.34 0.63 -9.46
C GLY A 285 -0.28 -0.75 -9.71
N VAL A 286 -1.44 -1.00 -9.12
CA VAL A 286 -2.27 -2.17 -9.39
C VAL A 286 -3.69 -1.71 -9.65
N ALA A 287 -4.27 -2.16 -10.76
CA ALA A 287 -5.68 -1.98 -11.06
C ALA A 287 -6.28 -3.31 -11.52
N ASN A 288 -7.08 -3.94 -10.67
CA ASN A 288 -7.73 -5.21 -10.92
C ASN A 288 -9.25 -5.03 -11.02
N PHE A 289 -9.84 -5.57 -12.06
CA PHE A 289 -11.28 -5.54 -12.32
C PHE A 289 -11.77 -6.96 -12.64
N ASP A 290 -12.46 -7.58 -11.70
CA ASP A 290 -12.87 -8.96 -11.80
C ASP A 290 -14.39 -9.06 -11.75
N ILE A 291 -15.00 -9.64 -12.80
CA ILE A 291 -16.45 -9.73 -12.98
C ILE A 291 -16.86 -11.17 -13.24
N GLY A 292 -17.76 -11.67 -12.40
CA GLY A 292 -18.40 -12.96 -12.56
C GLY A 292 -19.93 -12.81 -12.64
N ILE A 293 -20.52 -13.29 -13.73
CA ILE A 293 -21.97 -13.28 -13.93
C ILE A 293 -22.46 -14.70 -14.25
N SER A 294 -23.51 -15.12 -13.57
CA SER A 294 -24.09 -16.44 -13.77
C SER A 294 -25.62 -16.37 -13.72
N GLY A 295 -26.30 -16.99 -14.71
CA GLY A 295 -27.74 -17.00 -14.82
C GLY A 295 -28.25 -18.33 -15.35
N ALA A 296 -29.11 -19.04 -14.57
CA ALA A 296 -29.72 -20.31 -14.92
C ALA A 296 -30.83 -20.68 -13.89
N ALA A 297 -31.41 -21.85 -13.96
CA ALA A 297 -32.27 -22.32 -12.85
C ALA A 297 -31.48 -22.32 -11.52
N VAL A 298 -30.22 -22.75 -11.54
CA VAL A 298 -29.24 -22.56 -10.45
C VAL A 298 -28.06 -21.80 -10.98
N GLY A 299 -27.87 -20.50 -10.60
CA GLY A 299 -26.81 -19.63 -11.06
C GLY A 299 -25.85 -19.25 -9.95
N VAL A 300 -24.59 -19.64 -10.06
CA VAL A 300 -23.54 -19.31 -9.10
C VAL A 300 -22.42 -18.52 -9.78
N ALA A 301 -22.13 -17.32 -9.26
CA ALA A 301 -20.95 -16.56 -9.64
C ALA A 301 -19.98 -16.48 -8.45
N ALA A 302 -18.71 -16.76 -8.68
CA ALA A 302 -17.69 -16.58 -7.68
C ALA A 302 -16.47 -15.83 -8.27
N VAL A 303 -16.03 -14.80 -7.57
CA VAL A 303 -14.88 -13.97 -7.94
C VAL A 303 -13.89 -13.95 -6.80
N ASN A 304 -12.62 -14.14 -7.12
CA ASN A 304 -11.54 -14.07 -6.16
C ASN A 304 -10.40 -13.18 -6.69
N ASP A 305 -10.02 -12.16 -5.94
CA ASP A 305 -8.81 -11.36 -6.20
C ASP A 305 -7.82 -11.50 -5.03
N VAL A 306 -6.56 -11.71 -5.37
CA VAL A 306 -5.45 -11.69 -4.41
C VAL A 306 -4.37 -10.74 -4.92
N THR A 307 -4.21 -9.62 -4.26
CA THR A 307 -3.20 -8.61 -4.58
C THR A 307 -2.14 -8.55 -3.49
N LEU A 308 -0.89 -8.85 -3.86
CA LEU A 308 0.26 -8.84 -2.97
C LEU A 308 1.29 -7.82 -3.45
N LEU A 309 1.54 -6.80 -2.63
CA LEU A 309 2.57 -5.81 -2.87
C LEU A 309 3.67 -5.94 -1.83
N LYS A 310 4.91 -6.12 -2.27
CA LYS A 310 6.09 -6.05 -1.41
C LYS A 310 7.12 -5.13 -2.03
N SER A 311 7.49 -4.06 -1.33
CA SER A 311 8.44 -3.07 -1.82
C SER A 311 9.50 -2.76 -0.78
N LYS A 312 10.76 -2.64 -1.27
CA LYS A 312 11.85 -2.09 -0.49
C LYS A 312 12.48 -0.94 -1.25
N THR A 313 12.50 0.24 -0.64
CA THR A 313 13.06 1.46 -1.24
C THR A 313 14.10 2.05 -0.31
N LYS A 314 15.38 2.01 -0.72
CA LYS A 314 16.49 2.37 0.15
C LYS A 314 17.44 3.37 -0.50
N ALA A 315 17.70 4.48 0.18
CA ALA A 315 18.75 5.40 -0.19
C ALA A 315 19.75 5.54 0.96
N GLY A 316 21.05 5.47 0.68
CA GLY A 316 21.98 5.58 1.79
C GLY A 316 23.43 5.92 1.42
N ILE A 317 24.14 6.46 2.42
CA ILE A 317 25.56 6.80 2.35
C ILE A 317 26.26 6.17 3.55
N TRP A 318 27.26 5.35 3.29
CA TRP A 318 28.02 4.63 4.30
C TRP A 318 29.53 4.91 4.16
N ASN A 319 30.17 5.20 5.28
CA ASN A 319 31.62 5.40 5.37
C ASN A 319 32.18 6.31 4.26
N ALA A 320 31.48 7.41 3.95
CA ALA A 320 31.82 8.29 2.85
C ALA A 320 31.84 9.76 3.27
N ASN A 321 32.87 10.48 2.84
CA ASN A 321 33.02 11.91 3.05
C ASN A 321 32.69 12.68 1.77
N ALA A 322 31.76 13.62 1.84
CA ALA A 322 31.41 14.53 0.75
C ALA A 322 31.78 15.97 1.08
N VAL A 323 32.37 16.65 0.08
CA VAL A 323 32.69 18.09 0.15
C VAL A 323 31.88 18.80 -0.93
N LEU A 324 30.95 19.66 -0.51
CA LEU A 324 29.94 20.25 -1.38
C LEU A 324 30.01 21.79 -1.35
N SER A 325 29.75 22.42 -2.50
CA SER A 325 29.57 23.88 -2.57
C SER A 325 28.11 24.30 -2.64
N GLY A 326 27.16 23.34 -2.83
CA GLY A 326 25.74 23.53 -2.90
C GLY A 326 24.99 22.51 -2.03
N ASP A 327 23.84 22.06 -2.48
CA ASP A 327 22.88 21.30 -1.68
C ASP A 327 23.23 19.81 -1.54
N PHE A 328 22.75 19.22 -0.45
CA PHE A 328 22.80 17.80 -0.17
C PHE A 328 21.37 17.24 -0.07
N SER A 329 21.11 16.16 -0.79
CA SER A 329 19.82 15.44 -0.71
C SER A 329 20.04 13.93 -0.67
N LEU A 330 19.50 13.30 0.37
CA LEU A 330 19.40 11.86 0.52
C LEU A 330 17.91 11.49 0.65
N TYR A 331 17.36 10.79 -0.35
CA TYR A 331 15.93 10.65 -0.50
C TYR A 331 15.51 9.23 -0.87
N ALA A 332 14.61 8.64 -0.10
CA ALA A 332 13.90 7.41 -0.44
C ALA A 332 12.40 7.70 -0.50
N ASP A 333 11.75 7.41 -1.63
CA ASP A 333 10.32 7.63 -1.82
C ASP A 333 9.65 6.40 -2.42
N HIS A 334 8.65 5.92 -1.72
CA HIS A 334 7.77 4.85 -2.19
C HIS A 334 6.34 5.36 -2.32
N ASP A 335 5.75 5.22 -3.51
CA ASP A 335 4.35 5.54 -3.80
C ASP A 335 3.67 4.29 -4.36
N SER A 336 2.67 3.77 -3.67
CA SER A 336 1.88 2.63 -4.11
C SER A 336 0.40 2.96 -4.20
N ARG A 337 -0.23 2.56 -5.32
CA ARG A 337 -1.65 2.78 -5.56
C ARG A 337 -2.32 1.49 -6.01
N LEU A 338 -3.31 1.06 -5.23
CA LEU A 338 -4.03 -0.18 -5.46
C LEU A 338 -5.51 0.11 -5.65
N HIS A 339 -6.04 -0.32 -6.78
CA HIS A 339 -7.45 -0.23 -7.11
C HIS A 339 -7.96 -1.64 -7.44
N VAL A 340 -8.80 -2.19 -6.58
CA VAL A 340 -9.38 -3.52 -6.76
C VAL A 340 -10.90 -3.41 -6.80
N PHE A 341 -11.50 -3.91 -7.87
CA PHE A 341 -12.93 -3.95 -8.04
C PHE A 341 -13.37 -5.37 -8.38
N THR A 342 -14.26 -5.93 -7.59
CA THR A 342 -14.84 -7.24 -7.84
C THR A 342 -16.37 -7.19 -7.89
N LEU A 343 -16.95 -7.93 -8.83
CA LEU A 343 -18.38 -8.10 -8.99
C LEU A 343 -18.73 -9.57 -9.19
N ALA A 344 -19.50 -10.14 -8.27
CA ALA A 344 -20.05 -11.49 -8.41
C ALA A 344 -21.57 -11.45 -8.42
N MET A 345 -22.22 -11.78 -9.54
CA MET A 345 -23.66 -11.73 -9.69
C MET A 345 -24.26 -13.08 -10.05
N GLY A 346 -25.10 -13.63 -9.18
CA GLY A 346 -25.85 -14.86 -9.41
C GLY A 346 -27.35 -14.62 -9.63
N GLY A 347 -27.96 -15.30 -10.59
CA GLY A 347 -29.38 -15.15 -10.92
C GLY A 347 -30.07 -16.46 -11.30
N GLY A 348 -31.40 -16.57 -11.06
CA GLY A 348 -32.20 -17.74 -11.44
C GLY A 348 -33.30 -18.13 -10.45
N ALA A 349 -33.71 -19.39 -10.41
CA ALA A 349 -34.57 -19.89 -9.34
C ALA A 349 -33.84 -19.99 -8.03
N VAL A 350 -32.54 -20.41 -8.08
CA VAL A 350 -31.57 -20.32 -7.00
C VAL A 350 -30.34 -19.54 -7.52
N GLY A 351 -29.98 -18.44 -6.88
CA GLY A 351 -28.86 -17.60 -7.29
C GLY A 351 -27.86 -17.35 -6.15
N ALA A 352 -26.57 -17.42 -6.46
CA ALA A 352 -25.52 -17.04 -5.52
C ALA A 352 -24.44 -16.16 -6.16
N GLY A 353 -24.14 -15.04 -5.51
CA GLY A 353 -22.98 -14.18 -5.83
C GLY A 353 -22.00 -14.22 -4.68
N LEU A 354 -20.75 -14.64 -4.94
CA LEU A 354 -19.69 -14.74 -3.93
C LEU A 354 -18.46 -13.98 -4.40
N ALA A 355 -17.99 -13.02 -3.61
CA ALA A 355 -16.75 -12.30 -3.88
C ALA A 355 -15.78 -12.44 -2.70
N VAL A 356 -14.53 -12.75 -3.00
CA VAL A 356 -13.46 -12.87 -1.99
C VAL A 356 -12.24 -12.10 -2.47
N ASP A 357 -11.81 -11.11 -1.70
CA ASP A 357 -10.67 -10.31 -2.07
C ASP A 357 -9.70 -10.18 -0.91
N VAL A 358 -8.41 -10.33 -1.23
CA VAL A 358 -7.31 -10.17 -0.28
C VAL A 358 -6.29 -9.18 -0.86
N VAL A 359 -6.12 -8.06 -0.19
CA VAL A 359 -5.10 -7.06 -0.52
C VAL A 359 -4.07 -7.03 0.60
N LYS A 360 -2.82 -7.30 0.26
CA LYS A 360 -1.72 -7.23 1.23
C LYS A 360 -0.60 -6.33 0.70
N GLY A 361 -0.26 -5.29 1.47
CA GLY A 361 0.85 -4.38 1.23
C GLY A 361 1.92 -4.51 2.32
N GLU A 362 3.18 -4.67 1.92
CA GLU A 362 4.35 -4.56 2.78
C GLU A 362 5.33 -3.58 2.14
N SER A 363 5.57 -2.42 2.76
CA SER A 363 6.55 -1.45 2.29
C SER A 363 7.63 -1.19 3.33
N GLU A 364 8.88 -1.13 2.87
CA GLU A 364 10.02 -0.69 3.67
C GLU A 364 10.71 0.45 2.93
N THR A 365 10.66 1.66 3.50
CA THR A 365 11.27 2.86 2.93
C THR A 365 12.30 3.42 3.90
N GLU A 366 13.56 3.49 3.47
CA GLU A 366 14.67 3.77 4.37
C GLU A 366 15.65 4.78 3.78
N THR A 367 16.04 5.77 4.58
CA THR A 367 17.24 6.57 4.35
C THR A 367 18.24 6.35 5.45
N ALA A 368 19.51 6.13 5.06
CA ALA A 368 20.62 5.84 5.97
C ALA A 368 21.81 6.77 5.72
N LEU A 369 22.31 7.43 6.75
CA LEU A 369 23.56 8.16 6.72
C LEU A 369 24.45 7.67 7.88
N GLU A 370 25.42 6.80 7.57
CA GLU A 370 26.21 6.13 8.60
C GLU A 370 27.71 6.33 8.41
N ASP A 371 28.40 6.66 9.51
CA ASP A 371 29.85 6.92 9.53
C ASP A 371 30.29 7.86 8.39
N ALA A 372 29.46 8.88 8.11
CA ALA A 372 29.57 9.75 6.95
C ALA A 372 29.68 11.22 7.34
N LYS A 373 30.44 12.00 6.54
CA LYS A 373 30.59 13.42 6.75
C LYS A 373 30.24 14.22 5.50
N ILE A 374 29.23 15.07 5.62
CA ILE A 374 28.84 16.04 4.60
C ILE A 374 29.35 17.42 4.99
N SER A 375 30.35 17.91 4.29
CA SER A 375 31.00 19.20 4.55
C SER A 375 30.65 20.20 3.45
N PHE A 376 30.42 21.45 3.84
CA PHE A 376 30.13 22.54 2.90
C PHE A 376 31.35 23.46 2.76
N THR A 377 31.59 24.00 1.57
CA THR A 377 32.66 24.95 1.32
C THR A 377 32.28 26.38 1.75
N GLY A 378 30.98 26.71 1.74
CA GLY A 378 30.42 28.00 2.16
C GLY A 378 29.61 27.90 3.45
N ASP A 379 29.51 28.99 4.22
CA ASP A 379 28.72 29.07 5.43
C ASP A 379 27.26 29.53 5.11
N GLY A 380 26.28 28.70 5.40
CA GLY A 380 24.85 29.04 5.30
C GLY A 380 24.29 29.20 3.87
N ALA A 381 24.97 28.67 2.86
CA ALA A 381 24.53 28.72 1.47
C ALA A 381 23.69 27.49 1.08
N SER A 382 24.04 26.33 1.59
CA SER A 382 23.58 25.01 1.15
C SER A 382 22.47 24.45 2.02
N LYS A 383 21.49 23.80 1.43
CA LYS A 383 20.47 23.00 2.11
C LYS A 383 20.95 21.56 2.30
N ALA A 384 20.55 20.92 3.41
CA ALA A 384 20.71 19.48 3.61
C ALA A 384 19.37 18.84 3.91
N SER A 385 19.02 17.80 3.16
CA SER A 385 17.76 17.06 3.35
C SER A 385 18.03 15.56 3.39
N VAL A 386 17.55 14.90 4.43
CA VAL A 386 17.54 13.43 4.56
C VAL A 386 16.08 13.02 4.81
N LEU A 387 15.46 12.38 3.83
CA LEU A 387 14.02 12.13 3.85
C LEU A 387 13.68 10.72 3.37
N ALA A 388 13.04 9.93 4.22
CA ALA A 388 12.31 8.72 3.84
C ALA A 388 10.81 9.05 3.77
N LYS A 389 10.18 8.75 2.64
CA LYS A 389 8.76 9.01 2.44
C LYS A 389 8.07 7.78 1.87
N ASN A 390 6.94 7.43 2.46
CA ASN A 390 6.05 6.40 1.95
C ASN A 390 4.65 6.99 1.74
N HIS A 391 4.03 6.66 0.61
CA HIS A 391 2.63 6.94 0.34
C HIS A 391 1.97 5.66 -0.15
N THR A 392 0.93 5.21 0.56
CA THR A 392 0.14 4.02 0.19
C THR A 392 -1.31 4.42 0.03
N GLU A 393 -1.85 4.24 -1.17
CA GLU A 393 -3.25 4.49 -1.50
C GLU A 393 -3.92 3.19 -1.92
N ASN A 394 -4.94 2.75 -1.17
CA ASN A 394 -5.72 1.55 -1.46
C ASN A 394 -7.20 1.88 -1.59
N HIS A 395 -7.74 1.63 -2.77
CA HIS A 395 -9.17 1.72 -3.06
C HIS A 395 -9.68 0.33 -3.43
N TYR A 396 -10.42 -0.24 -2.54
CA TYR A 396 -10.98 -1.57 -2.69
C TYR A 396 -12.51 -1.51 -2.69
N LYS A 397 -13.15 -2.10 -3.71
CA LYS A 397 -14.61 -2.14 -3.82
C LYS A 397 -15.12 -3.49 -4.30
N GLN A 398 -16.00 -4.07 -3.51
CA GLN A 398 -16.60 -5.37 -3.76
C GLN A 398 -18.12 -5.27 -3.86
N LEU A 399 -18.68 -5.92 -4.86
CA LEU A 399 -20.13 -6.00 -5.10
C LEU A 399 -20.54 -7.47 -5.27
N SER A 400 -21.53 -7.91 -4.52
CA SER A 400 -22.07 -9.27 -4.61
C SER A 400 -23.60 -9.25 -4.68
N PRO A 401 -24.20 -8.85 -5.81
CA PRO A 401 -25.64 -8.92 -5.96
C PRO A 401 -26.10 -10.34 -6.33
N SER A 402 -27.29 -10.73 -5.85
CA SER A 402 -27.99 -11.94 -6.24
C SER A 402 -29.48 -11.68 -6.46
N VAL A 403 -30.01 -12.12 -7.59
CA VAL A 403 -31.42 -11.97 -7.94
C VAL A 403 -32.01 -13.34 -8.30
N ALA A 404 -32.79 -13.92 -7.40
CA ALA A 404 -33.28 -15.29 -7.55
C ALA A 404 -34.54 -15.58 -6.72
N GLY A 405 -35.23 -16.69 -6.98
CA GLY A 405 -36.25 -17.18 -6.08
C GLY A 405 -35.73 -17.45 -4.68
N VAL A 406 -34.54 -18.12 -4.59
CA VAL A 406 -33.71 -18.19 -3.39
C VAL A 406 -32.39 -17.51 -3.71
N ALA A 407 -32.10 -16.36 -3.08
CA ALA A 407 -30.93 -15.53 -3.36
C ALA A 407 -29.92 -15.60 -2.20
N ALA A 408 -28.64 -15.85 -2.52
CA ALA A 408 -27.57 -15.76 -1.59
C ALA A 408 -26.50 -14.77 -2.10
N ALA A 409 -26.00 -13.88 -1.23
CA ALA A 409 -24.91 -12.99 -1.54
C ALA A 409 -23.85 -13.07 -0.44
N GLY A 410 -22.59 -13.19 -0.83
CA GLY A 410 -21.48 -13.23 0.12
C GLY A 410 -20.31 -12.35 -0.32
N SER A 411 -19.72 -11.62 0.62
CA SER A 411 -18.49 -10.91 0.39
C SER A 411 -17.53 -11.10 1.54
N VAL A 412 -16.27 -11.35 1.21
CA VAL A 412 -15.15 -11.37 2.17
C VAL A 412 -14.07 -10.46 1.65
N GLY A 413 -13.85 -9.36 2.33
CA GLY A 413 -12.79 -8.38 2.05
C GLY A 413 -11.73 -8.39 3.14
N VAL A 414 -10.47 -8.48 2.73
CA VAL A 414 -9.35 -8.42 3.65
C VAL A 414 -8.29 -7.46 3.12
N SER A 415 -8.01 -6.41 3.87
CA SER A 415 -6.92 -5.46 3.58
C SER A 415 -5.90 -5.48 4.70
N ASN A 416 -4.65 -5.80 4.38
CA ASN A 416 -3.56 -5.82 5.36
C ASN A 416 -2.37 -5.01 4.85
N PHE A 417 -2.03 -3.92 5.53
CA PHE A 417 -0.89 -3.06 5.22
C PHE A 417 0.09 -3.00 6.39
N ASN A 418 1.36 -3.19 6.06
CA ASN A 418 2.47 -3.09 7.00
C ASN A 418 3.56 -2.19 6.39
N ASP A 419 3.60 -0.94 6.83
CA ASP A 419 4.51 0.07 6.31
C ASP A 419 5.61 0.40 7.32
N THR A 420 6.86 0.33 6.88
CA THR A 420 8.01 0.71 7.68
C THR A 420 8.74 1.85 7.00
N VAL A 421 8.82 3.00 7.66
CA VAL A 421 9.51 4.19 7.15
C VAL A 421 10.58 4.62 8.15
N ARG A 422 11.84 4.61 7.72
CA ARG A 422 12.97 4.91 8.60
C ARG A 422 13.93 5.92 7.99
N THR A 423 14.28 6.90 8.80
CA THR A 423 15.39 7.80 8.55
C THR A 423 16.37 7.69 9.69
N HIS A 424 17.58 7.18 9.44
CA HIS A 424 18.55 7.03 10.50
C HIS A 424 19.92 7.62 10.15
N LEU A 425 20.46 8.36 11.10
CA LEU A 425 21.79 8.92 11.07
C LEU A 425 22.61 8.27 12.19
N GLN A 426 23.70 7.60 11.84
CA GLN A 426 24.60 7.00 12.82
C GLN A 426 26.02 7.56 12.63
N ASN A 427 26.58 8.16 13.69
CA ASN A 427 27.91 8.80 13.65
C ASN A 427 28.08 9.78 12.46
N ALA A 428 26.98 10.42 12.06
CA ALA A 428 26.93 11.26 10.88
C ALA A 428 27.20 12.72 11.22
N THR A 429 27.92 13.42 10.36
CA THR A 429 28.15 14.86 10.50
C THR A 429 27.65 15.59 9.26
N ILE A 430 26.79 16.62 9.45
CA ILE A 430 26.36 17.53 8.39
C ILE A 430 26.73 18.97 8.76
N GLY A 431 27.58 19.57 7.95
CA GLY A 431 28.18 20.90 8.23
C GLY A 431 29.26 20.86 9.29
N ALA A 432 29.70 22.03 9.71
CA ALA A 432 30.65 22.27 10.80
C ALA A 432 30.29 23.56 11.52
N ALA A 433 30.87 23.83 12.68
CA ALA A 433 30.55 25.02 13.46
C ALA A 433 30.85 26.35 12.72
N ASP A 434 31.87 26.34 11.83
CA ASP A 434 32.31 27.45 10.98
C ASP A 434 31.76 27.41 9.54
N ARG A 435 31.15 26.28 9.13
CA ARG A 435 30.58 26.04 7.79
C ARG A 435 29.26 25.30 7.91
N ARG A 436 28.24 26.02 8.29
CA ARG A 436 26.91 25.49 8.57
C ARG A 436 26.09 25.34 7.29
N ALA A 437 25.19 24.38 7.25
CA ALA A 437 24.13 24.36 6.25
C ALA A 437 23.18 25.56 6.47
N ARG A 438 22.50 26.03 5.43
CA ARG A 438 21.44 27.03 5.55
C ARG A 438 20.27 26.48 6.35
N GLN A 439 19.88 25.24 6.08
CA GLN A 439 18.79 24.52 6.70
C GLN A 439 19.09 23.03 6.67
N ILE A 440 18.68 22.32 7.72
CA ILE A 440 18.78 20.85 7.78
C ILE A 440 17.40 20.26 8.07
N ASP A 441 16.97 19.35 7.22
CA ASP A 441 15.74 18.57 7.40
C ASP A 441 16.09 17.08 7.46
N VAL A 442 15.71 16.40 8.55
CA VAL A 442 15.86 14.94 8.75
C VAL A 442 14.49 14.39 9.08
N LYS A 443 13.86 13.66 8.15
CA LYS A 443 12.46 13.30 8.29
C LYS A 443 12.16 11.88 7.84
N ALA A 444 11.22 11.24 8.54
CA ALA A 444 10.50 10.06 8.09
C ALA A 444 9.00 10.42 7.98
N GLU A 445 8.41 10.20 6.83
CA GLU A 445 7.01 10.55 6.54
C GLU A 445 6.28 9.34 5.97
N ASN A 446 5.19 8.93 6.64
CA ASN A 446 4.32 7.86 6.20
C ASN A 446 2.89 8.38 6.03
N ASP A 447 2.29 8.18 4.86
CA ASP A 447 0.92 8.59 4.54
C ASP A 447 0.19 7.40 3.93
N THR A 448 -0.84 6.90 4.62
CA THR A 448 -1.62 5.73 4.22
C THR A 448 -3.09 6.11 4.11
N LEU A 449 -3.65 5.95 2.90
CA LEU A 449 -5.08 6.05 2.62
C LEU A 449 -5.61 4.66 2.30
N ALA A 450 -6.54 4.16 3.10
CA ALA A 450 -7.18 2.86 2.89
C ALA A 450 -8.71 3.00 2.84
N GLU A 451 -9.27 2.84 1.66
CA GLU A 451 -10.72 2.78 1.46
C GLU A 451 -11.14 1.36 1.11
N THR A 452 -11.97 0.76 1.93
CA THR A 452 -12.46 -0.60 1.73
C THR A 452 -13.99 -0.60 1.73
N ARG A 453 -14.62 -1.03 0.64
CA ARG A 453 -16.07 -1.00 0.46
C ARG A 453 -16.59 -2.37 0.04
N ALA A 454 -17.46 -2.97 0.83
CA ALA A 454 -18.11 -4.24 0.55
C ALA A 454 -19.63 -4.10 0.54
N TYR A 455 -20.24 -4.30 -0.61
CA TYR A 455 -21.68 -4.13 -0.81
C TYR A 455 -22.33 -5.44 -1.29
N GLN A 456 -23.43 -5.79 -0.66
CA GLN A 456 -24.21 -6.97 -1.01
C GLN A 456 -25.66 -6.60 -1.28
N GLY A 457 -26.27 -7.28 -2.22
CA GLY A 457 -27.68 -7.09 -2.56
C GLY A 457 -28.37 -8.43 -2.83
N THR A 458 -29.51 -8.68 -2.20
CA THR A 458 -30.29 -9.89 -2.43
C THR A 458 -31.76 -9.57 -2.73
N LEU A 459 -32.27 -10.09 -3.83
CA LEU A 459 -33.67 -9.96 -4.24
C LEU A 459 -34.26 -11.35 -4.50
N GLY A 460 -35.31 -11.74 -3.76
CA GLY A 460 -35.89 -13.06 -3.93
C GLY A 460 -37.09 -13.37 -3.03
N LEU A 461 -37.61 -14.59 -3.08
CA LEU A 461 -38.63 -15.08 -2.14
C LEU A 461 -38.00 -15.39 -0.78
N ALA A 462 -36.80 -15.98 -0.80
CA ALA A 462 -35.94 -16.13 0.39
C ALA A 462 -34.55 -15.60 0.08
N ASN A 463 -33.92 -14.90 1.03
CA ASN A 463 -32.61 -14.37 0.83
C ASN A 463 -31.67 -14.52 2.04
N VAL A 464 -30.38 -14.66 1.75
CA VAL A 464 -29.32 -14.63 2.75
C VAL A 464 -28.18 -13.76 2.22
N GLY A 465 -27.81 -12.72 3.00
CA GLY A 465 -26.65 -11.86 2.71
C GLY A 465 -25.62 -11.96 3.84
N VAL A 466 -24.36 -12.24 3.50
CA VAL A 466 -23.28 -12.29 4.50
C VAL A 466 -22.08 -11.45 4.04
N GLY A 467 -21.70 -10.46 4.84
CA GLY A 467 -20.52 -9.61 4.62
C GLY A 467 -19.48 -9.72 5.74
N VAL A 468 -18.25 -9.95 5.36
CA VAL A 468 -17.11 -9.88 6.26
C VAL A 468 -16.07 -8.93 5.65
N ASN A 469 -15.70 -7.88 6.37
CA ASN A 469 -14.71 -6.93 5.92
C ASN A 469 -13.69 -6.68 7.04
N VAL A 470 -12.43 -6.93 6.77
CA VAL A 470 -11.34 -6.79 7.74
C VAL A 470 -10.24 -5.89 7.18
N ALA A 471 -9.90 -4.85 7.90
CA ALA A 471 -8.75 -4.01 7.58
C ALA A 471 -7.73 -4.05 8.73
N THR A 472 -6.50 -4.41 8.42
CA THR A 472 -5.38 -4.37 9.36
C THR A 472 -4.33 -3.39 8.84
N LEU A 473 -4.02 -2.39 9.64
CA LEU A 473 -3.07 -1.33 9.31
C LEU A 473 -2.00 -1.29 10.40
N ASP A 474 -0.83 -1.80 10.09
CA ASP A 474 0.34 -1.72 10.95
C ASP A 474 1.40 -0.82 10.32
N SER A 475 2.13 -0.06 11.13
CA SER A 475 3.19 0.79 10.62
C SER A 475 4.22 1.14 11.66
N GLN A 476 5.41 1.41 11.20
CA GLN A 476 6.49 1.92 12.00
C GLN A 476 7.16 3.10 11.29
N THR A 477 7.04 4.31 11.86
CA THR A 477 7.67 5.53 11.31
C THR A 477 8.72 6.03 12.30
N GLU A 478 9.98 6.01 11.89
CA GLU A 478 11.09 6.28 12.79
C GLU A 478 12.09 7.29 12.18
N THR A 479 12.44 8.29 12.98
CA THR A 479 13.60 9.16 12.71
C THR A 479 14.57 9.05 13.88
N SER A 480 15.79 8.56 13.61
CA SER A 480 16.77 8.35 14.65
C SER A 480 18.13 9.00 14.31
N ILE A 481 18.71 9.66 15.30
CA ILE A 481 20.07 10.22 15.24
C ILE A 481 20.85 9.65 16.40
N LYS A 482 21.91 8.90 16.11
CA LYS A 482 22.78 8.29 17.10
C LYS A 482 24.23 8.69 16.88
N GLY A 483 24.76 9.51 17.76
CA GLY A 483 26.09 10.09 17.60
C GLY A 483 26.14 11.16 16.50
N GLY A 484 27.33 11.76 16.33
CA GLY A 484 27.56 12.75 15.27
C GLY A 484 27.09 14.16 15.59
N SER A 485 27.07 15.02 14.55
CA SER A 485 26.77 16.45 14.74
C SER A 485 26.09 17.06 13.52
N LEU A 486 25.07 17.89 13.74
CA LEU A 486 24.36 18.62 12.71
C LEU A 486 24.43 20.13 12.99
N PHE A 487 24.94 20.93 12.03
CA PHE A 487 25.10 22.36 12.16
C PHE A 487 24.32 23.12 11.08
N SER A 488 23.27 23.83 11.49
CA SER A 488 22.49 24.72 10.63
C SER A 488 22.65 26.18 11.02
N LYS A 489 22.66 27.09 10.04
CA LYS A 489 22.59 28.51 10.22
C LYS A 489 21.17 29.03 10.42
N GLY A 490 20.19 28.41 9.77
CA GLY A 490 18.77 28.60 9.95
C GLY A 490 18.15 27.49 10.77
N ASP A 491 17.03 26.97 10.30
CA ASP A 491 16.27 25.94 10.98
C ASP A 491 16.93 24.56 10.89
N LEU A 492 16.71 23.75 11.93
CA LEU A 492 17.04 22.34 11.96
C LEU A 492 15.79 21.56 12.40
N THR A 493 15.30 20.68 11.53
CA THR A 493 14.10 19.89 11.79
C THR A 493 14.46 18.41 11.83
N VAL A 494 14.02 17.72 12.89
CA VAL A 494 14.04 16.26 13.02
C VAL A 494 12.62 15.81 13.24
N ALA A 495 12.04 15.05 12.31
CA ALA A 495 10.62 14.72 12.40
C ALA A 495 10.31 13.26 12.01
N ALA A 496 9.45 12.62 12.77
CA ALA A 496 8.77 11.40 12.38
C ALA A 496 7.27 11.71 12.29
N ASN A 497 6.70 11.60 11.10
CA ASN A 497 5.32 11.96 10.84
C ASN A 497 4.58 10.79 10.21
N GLU A 498 3.43 10.48 10.76
CA GLU A 498 2.53 9.48 10.20
C GLU A 498 1.11 10.02 10.10
N ARG A 499 0.49 9.75 8.96
CA ARG A 499 -0.92 9.98 8.72
C ARG A 499 -1.58 8.73 8.17
N ARG A 500 -2.69 8.35 8.76
CA ARG A 500 -3.57 7.28 8.27
C ARG A 500 -4.98 7.81 8.13
N ASP A 501 -5.51 7.68 6.94
CA ASP A 501 -6.92 7.93 6.65
C ASP A 501 -7.55 6.60 6.22
N THR A 502 -8.46 6.08 7.05
CA THR A 502 -9.08 4.77 6.83
C THR A 502 -10.59 4.92 6.72
N SER A 503 -11.16 4.41 5.63
CA SER A 503 -12.61 4.31 5.44
C SER A 503 -13.01 2.86 5.19
N LEU A 504 -13.93 2.36 6.01
CA LEU A 504 -14.44 1.00 5.90
C LEU A 504 -15.97 1.02 5.81
N ASP A 505 -16.50 0.72 4.62
CA ASP A 505 -17.93 0.65 4.38
C ASP A 505 -18.38 -0.78 4.12
N THR A 506 -19.32 -1.29 4.91
CA THR A 506 -19.95 -2.58 4.68
C THR A 506 -21.46 -2.41 4.65
N MET A 507 -22.08 -2.73 3.52
CA MET A 507 -23.51 -2.55 3.35
C MET A 507 -24.18 -3.83 2.83
N ASN A 508 -25.34 -4.17 3.40
CA ASN A 508 -26.17 -5.26 2.96
C ASN A 508 -27.60 -4.78 2.72
N PHE A 509 -28.12 -5.07 1.55
CA PHE A 509 -29.49 -4.74 1.19
C PHE A 509 -30.25 -6.01 0.75
N GLY A 510 -31.43 -6.26 1.33
CA GLY A 510 -32.24 -7.42 0.99
C GLY A 510 -33.72 -7.10 0.81
N ALA A 511 -34.34 -7.66 -0.23
CA ALA A 511 -35.80 -7.63 -0.40
C ALA A 511 -36.36 -9.03 -0.67
N SER A 512 -37.24 -9.54 0.21
CA SER A 512 -37.78 -10.92 0.13
C SER A 512 -39.02 -11.13 0.99
N VAL A 513 -39.64 -12.28 0.87
CA VAL A 513 -40.71 -12.75 1.80
C VAL A 513 -40.07 -13.14 3.15
N GLY A 514 -38.89 -13.76 3.14
CA GLY A 514 -38.14 -14.08 4.35
C GLY A 514 -36.62 -14.02 4.10
N GLY A 515 -35.86 -13.46 5.03
CA GLY A 515 -34.43 -13.36 4.83
C GLY A 515 -33.61 -13.03 6.07
N ALA A 516 -32.29 -13.21 5.91
CA ALA A 516 -31.27 -12.85 6.91
C ALA A 516 -30.14 -12.06 6.28
N ALA A 517 -29.67 -11.02 6.96
CA ALA A 517 -28.49 -10.27 6.56
C ALA A 517 -27.52 -10.13 7.75
N ILE A 518 -26.28 -10.53 7.54
CA ILE A 518 -25.24 -10.46 8.57
C ILE A 518 -24.05 -9.71 8.02
N ASN A 519 -23.64 -8.65 8.70
CA ASN A 519 -22.43 -7.88 8.40
C ASN A 519 -21.47 -7.92 9.58
N THR A 520 -20.23 -8.28 9.30
CA THR A 520 -19.14 -8.17 10.26
C THR A 520 -18.04 -7.32 9.65
N ALA A 521 -17.66 -6.27 10.34
CA ALA A 521 -16.59 -5.40 9.91
C ALA A 521 -15.63 -5.14 11.06
N VAL A 522 -14.34 -5.33 10.81
CA VAL A 522 -13.27 -5.20 11.81
C VAL A 522 -12.15 -4.34 11.27
N VAL A 523 -11.78 -3.30 12.01
CA VAL A 523 -10.58 -2.53 11.76
C VAL A 523 -9.61 -2.75 12.92
N THR A 524 -8.37 -3.09 12.60
CA THR A 524 -7.27 -3.14 13.56
C THR A 524 -6.14 -2.26 13.03
N ALA A 525 -5.84 -1.20 13.75
CA ALA A 525 -4.75 -0.29 13.40
C ALA A 525 -3.75 -0.23 14.54
N GLY A 526 -2.48 -0.55 14.23
CA GLY A 526 -1.40 -0.51 15.20
C GLY A 526 -1.28 -1.70 16.15
N HIS A 527 -1.96 -2.78 15.87
CA HIS A 527 -1.84 -4.03 16.60
C HIS A 527 -1.53 -5.17 15.63
N GLU A 528 -0.59 -6.06 15.98
CA GLU A 528 -0.51 -7.36 15.32
C GLU A 528 -1.77 -8.16 15.65
N VAL A 529 -2.32 -8.82 14.64
CA VAL A 529 -3.42 -9.75 14.82
C VAL A 529 -2.84 -11.06 15.35
N GLU A 530 -3.03 -11.37 16.63
CA GLU A 530 -2.56 -12.60 17.25
C GLU A 530 -3.31 -13.84 16.75
N ASP A 531 -2.63 -15.00 16.80
CA ASP A 531 -3.18 -16.30 16.43
C ASP A 531 -4.38 -16.76 17.26
N GLU A 532 -4.49 -16.25 18.47
CA GLU A 532 -5.56 -16.57 19.40
C GLU A 532 -6.31 -15.31 19.80
N TYR A 533 -7.46 -15.10 19.18
CA TYR A 533 -8.44 -14.16 19.65
C TYR A 533 -9.08 -14.69 20.94
N LYS A 534 -8.62 -14.22 22.08
CA LYS A 534 -9.25 -14.46 23.37
C LYS A 534 -10.32 -13.40 23.61
N ALA A 535 -11.53 -13.76 23.27
CA ALA A 535 -12.69 -12.95 23.61
C ALA A 535 -12.92 -12.99 25.14
N THR A 536 -12.71 -11.87 25.85
CA THR A 536 -13.09 -11.74 27.25
C THR A 536 -14.46 -11.09 27.34
N GLY A 537 -15.44 -11.81 27.89
CA GLY A 537 -16.80 -11.34 28.10
C GLY A 537 -16.85 -10.21 29.16
N GLY A 538 -17.72 -9.24 28.94
CA GLY A 538 -18.11 -8.27 29.96
C GLY A 538 -18.67 -8.98 31.21
N LYS A 539 -18.50 -8.37 32.39
CA LYS A 539 -19.15 -8.87 33.61
C LYS A 539 -20.60 -8.48 33.59
N LYS A 540 -21.50 -9.46 33.75
CA LYS A 540 -22.92 -9.18 34.09
C LYS A 540 -23.02 -8.52 35.48
N ALA A 541 -24.16 -7.88 35.73
CA ALA A 541 -24.46 -7.26 37.01
C ALA A 541 -24.40 -8.25 38.21
N ASP A 542 -24.51 -9.55 37.96
CA ASP A 542 -24.36 -10.66 38.90
C ASP A 542 -22.93 -11.14 39.11
N GLY A 543 -21.96 -10.52 38.43
CA GLY A 543 -20.53 -10.89 38.50
C GLY A 543 -20.11 -12.07 37.63
N SER A 544 -21.03 -12.71 36.87
CA SER A 544 -20.70 -13.77 35.94
C SER A 544 -20.16 -13.18 34.63
N ARG A 545 -19.22 -13.90 33.98
CA ARG A 545 -18.72 -13.53 32.65
C ARG A 545 -19.60 -14.09 31.56
N THR A 546 -19.98 -13.26 30.60
CA THR A 546 -20.66 -13.72 29.40
C THR A 546 -19.65 -14.16 28.34
N THR A 547 -19.95 -15.24 27.69
CA THR A 547 -19.18 -15.73 26.54
C THR A 547 -19.66 -15.03 25.28
N VAL A 548 -18.73 -14.52 24.47
CA VAL A 548 -18.99 -14.03 23.10
C VAL A 548 -19.68 -15.11 22.31
N ASN A 549 -20.57 -14.68 21.46
CA ASN A 549 -21.08 -15.55 20.43
C ASN A 549 -19.88 -16.15 19.65
N ALA A 550 -19.70 -17.45 19.78
CA ALA A 550 -18.59 -18.20 19.15
C ALA A 550 -18.49 -17.95 17.64
N ASN A 551 -19.57 -17.48 17.01
CA ASN A 551 -19.61 -17.17 15.59
C ASN A 551 -18.88 -15.87 15.21
N VAL A 552 -18.84 -14.84 16.09
CA VAL A 552 -18.09 -13.61 15.84
C VAL A 552 -16.58 -13.86 16.01
N GLY A 553 -16.19 -14.58 17.08
CA GLY A 553 -14.79 -15.00 17.26
C GLY A 553 -14.31 -15.91 16.14
N LYS A 554 -15.19 -16.75 15.59
CA LYS A 554 -14.87 -17.64 14.48
C LYS A 554 -14.76 -16.88 13.15
N ALA A 555 -15.65 -15.93 12.85
CA ALA A 555 -15.54 -15.08 11.67
C ALA A 555 -14.25 -14.28 11.66
N TYR A 556 -13.84 -13.75 12.81
CA TYR A 556 -12.57 -13.06 12.98
C TYR A 556 -11.37 -14.01 12.79
N LYS A 557 -11.41 -15.20 13.36
CA LYS A 557 -10.36 -16.22 13.19
C LYS A 557 -10.26 -16.69 11.73
N ASP A 558 -11.38 -16.90 11.07
CA ASP A 558 -11.41 -17.33 9.67
C ASP A 558 -10.91 -16.22 8.74
N ALA A 559 -11.27 -14.95 8.98
CA ALA A 559 -10.69 -13.80 8.28
C ALA A 559 -9.18 -13.70 8.51
N ASN A 560 -8.70 -13.95 9.71
CA ASN A 560 -7.29 -13.99 10.06
C ASN A 560 -6.54 -15.17 9.41
N ASP A 561 -7.16 -16.33 9.33
CA ASP A 561 -6.60 -17.49 8.63
C ASP A 561 -6.50 -17.26 7.11
N VAL A 562 -7.42 -16.49 6.50
CA VAL A 562 -7.33 -16.02 5.11
C VAL A 562 -6.12 -15.09 4.94
N ILE A 563 -5.94 -14.12 5.85
CA ILE A 563 -4.79 -13.20 5.83
C ILE A 563 -3.46 -13.95 5.89
N ARG A 564 -3.35 -14.98 6.74
CA ARG A 564 -2.10 -15.67 7.03
C ARG A 564 -1.82 -16.87 6.13
N LYS A 565 -2.84 -17.60 5.71
CA LYS A 565 -2.70 -18.89 5.01
C LYS A 565 -3.27 -18.88 3.60
N GLY A 566 -4.00 -17.82 3.19
CA GLY A 566 -4.68 -17.76 1.89
C GLY A 566 -5.77 -18.83 1.70
N THR A 567 -6.29 -19.40 2.78
CA THR A 567 -7.30 -20.48 2.72
C THR A 567 -8.53 -20.15 3.54
N LEU A 568 -9.69 -20.15 2.89
CA LEU A 568 -10.99 -20.07 3.53
C LEU A 568 -11.43 -21.46 4.05
N LYS A 569 -11.61 -21.60 5.36
CA LYS A 569 -12.34 -22.72 5.92
C LYS A 569 -13.83 -22.35 6.05
N SER A 570 -14.58 -22.53 4.97
CA SER A 570 -15.91 -21.95 4.78
C SER A 570 -17.08 -22.65 5.50
N LYS A 571 -16.90 -23.80 6.11
CA LYS A 571 -18.04 -24.64 6.52
C LYS A 571 -18.78 -24.18 7.77
N ASP A 572 -18.18 -23.31 8.57
CA ASP A 572 -18.71 -22.99 9.89
C ASP A 572 -18.88 -21.47 10.19
N THR A 573 -18.57 -20.60 9.24
CA THR A 573 -18.58 -19.13 9.44
C THR A 573 -20.02 -18.57 9.46
N PHE A 574 -20.99 -19.30 8.95
CA PHE A 574 -22.36 -18.82 8.69
C PHE A 574 -23.42 -19.33 9.66
N GLY A 575 -23.05 -19.64 10.90
CA GLY A 575 -24.04 -19.94 11.95
C GLY A 575 -24.89 -18.71 12.28
N ALA A 576 -26.21 -18.91 12.47
CA ALA A 576 -27.13 -17.83 12.82
C ALA A 576 -26.67 -17.04 14.04
N VAL A 577 -26.69 -15.71 13.95
CA VAL A 577 -26.47 -14.81 15.10
C VAL A 577 -27.67 -15.01 16.04
N SER A 578 -27.44 -15.46 17.25
CA SER A 578 -28.49 -15.55 18.25
C SER A 578 -28.80 -14.19 18.86
N SER A 579 -30.04 -13.99 19.33
CA SER A 579 -30.49 -12.74 19.96
C SER A 579 -29.77 -12.39 21.27
N ASP A 580 -28.87 -13.25 21.74
CA ASP A 580 -28.12 -13.07 23.00
C ASP A 580 -26.67 -12.66 22.76
N ALA A 581 -26.38 -11.98 21.66
CA ALA A 581 -25.03 -11.49 21.36
C ALA A 581 -24.59 -10.39 22.34
N GLU A 582 -23.80 -10.73 23.30
CA GLU A 582 -23.07 -9.78 24.16
C GLU A 582 -21.67 -9.55 23.59
N VAL A 583 -21.29 -8.29 23.52
CA VAL A 583 -20.06 -7.84 22.86
C VAL A 583 -18.87 -7.96 23.77
N VAL A 584 -17.76 -8.26 23.18
CA VAL A 584 -16.50 -8.54 23.85
C VAL A 584 -15.38 -7.66 23.33
N ALA A 585 -14.67 -7.04 24.25
CA ALA A 585 -13.39 -6.43 23.97
C ALA A 585 -12.33 -7.53 23.74
N ALA A 586 -11.55 -7.40 22.66
CA ALA A 586 -10.42 -8.28 22.41
C ALA A 586 -9.28 -7.99 23.39
N GLU A 587 -8.78 -9.01 24.09
CA GLU A 587 -7.48 -8.88 24.75
C GLU A 587 -6.38 -8.83 23.68
N ARG A 588 -5.47 -7.90 23.86
CA ARG A 588 -4.47 -7.53 22.87
C ARG A 588 -3.10 -8.04 23.24
N GLY A 589 -2.44 -8.65 22.31
CA GLY A 589 -1.01 -8.89 22.31
C GLY A 589 -0.43 -8.47 20.95
N GLY A 590 0.86 -8.17 20.89
CA GLY A 590 1.55 -7.86 19.67
C GLY A 590 2.19 -6.46 19.63
N LYS A 591 2.98 -6.19 18.60
CA LYS A 591 3.66 -4.91 18.41
C LYS A 591 2.65 -3.82 18.12
N LYS A 592 2.73 -2.75 18.87
CA LYS A 592 1.95 -1.53 18.62
C LYS A 592 2.61 -0.73 17.49
N SER A 593 1.85 -0.20 16.56
CA SER A 593 2.34 0.83 15.64
C SER A 593 2.96 1.98 16.42
N GLN A 594 4.06 2.48 15.89
CA GLN A 594 4.84 3.48 16.59
C GLN A 594 5.36 4.55 15.64
N VAL A 595 5.16 5.79 16.03
CA VAL A 595 5.87 6.93 15.45
C VAL A 595 6.91 7.40 16.46
N SER A 596 8.16 7.45 16.07
CA SER A 596 9.22 7.80 17.01
C SER A 596 10.29 8.72 16.43
N ALA A 597 10.64 9.75 17.19
CA ALA A 597 11.83 10.56 16.95
C ALA A 597 12.81 10.37 18.10
N SER A 598 14.04 9.93 17.81
CA SER A 598 15.04 9.66 18.82
C SER A 598 16.37 10.34 18.51
N ILE A 599 16.95 11.00 19.51
CA ILE A 599 18.27 11.64 19.43
C ILE A 599 19.10 11.14 20.60
N LYS A 600 20.21 10.50 20.31
CA LYS A 600 21.09 9.93 21.32
C LYS A 600 22.56 10.25 21.06
N ASP A 601 23.27 10.69 22.10
CA ASP A 601 24.72 10.96 22.07
C ASP A 601 25.14 11.91 20.91
N ALA A 602 24.28 12.89 20.55
CA ALA A 602 24.45 13.75 19.38
C ALA A 602 24.51 15.24 19.75
N HIS A 603 25.10 16.04 18.84
CA HIS A 603 25.15 17.49 18.95
C HIS A 603 24.42 18.15 17.78
N LEU A 604 23.29 18.80 18.04
CA LEU A 604 22.48 19.53 17.07
C LEU A 604 22.51 21.03 17.38
N SER A 605 22.91 21.84 16.39
CA SER A 605 23.01 23.29 16.54
C SER A 605 22.29 23.99 15.37
N ALA A 606 21.24 24.74 15.68
CA ALA A 606 20.51 25.61 14.77
C ALA A 606 20.79 27.08 15.08
N GLY A 607 20.93 27.92 14.07
CA GLY A 607 21.02 29.38 14.27
C GLY A 607 19.66 29.99 14.58
N GLU A 608 18.58 29.40 14.06
CA GLU A 608 17.20 29.80 14.30
C GLU A 608 16.43 28.73 15.13
N LYS A 609 15.43 28.10 14.58
CA LYS A 609 14.60 27.12 15.30
C LYS A 609 15.19 25.69 15.18
N LEU A 610 15.32 25.02 16.33
CA LEU A 610 15.55 23.58 16.38
C LEU A 610 14.25 22.90 16.77
N SER A 611 13.70 22.05 15.88
CA SER A 611 12.44 21.34 16.11
C SER A 611 12.65 19.83 16.03
N VAL A 612 12.22 19.13 17.07
CA VAL A 612 12.19 17.66 17.12
C VAL A 612 10.76 17.22 17.34
N THR A 613 10.17 16.52 16.39
CA THR A 613 8.74 16.17 16.46
C THR A 613 8.49 14.70 16.16
N SER A 614 7.50 14.15 16.85
CA SER A 614 6.91 12.85 16.55
C SER A 614 5.38 13.01 16.47
N THR A 615 4.81 12.85 15.29
CA THR A 615 3.39 13.15 15.07
C THR A 615 2.68 11.97 14.44
N GLU A 616 1.63 11.49 15.08
CA GLU A 616 0.72 10.50 14.54
C GLU A 616 -0.69 11.10 14.39
N ILE A 617 -1.25 11.03 13.18
CA ILE A 617 -2.62 11.42 12.85
C ILE A 617 -3.33 10.20 12.28
N ASN A 618 -4.41 9.79 12.93
CA ASN A 618 -5.18 8.65 12.50
C ASN A 618 -6.66 9.02 12.41
N ASN A 619 -7.19 9.03 11.20
CA ASN A 619 -8.60 9.25 10.94
C ASN A 619 -9.22 7.92 10.52
N LEU A 620 -10.31 7.55 11.18
CA LEU A 620 -11.08 6.35 10.88
C LEU A 620 -12.53 6.75 10.67
N ASP A 621 -13.07 6.44 9.49
CA ASP A 621 -14.49 6.51 9.17
C ASP A 621 -15.00 5.10 8.87
N PHE A 622 -15.91 4.62 9.68
CA PHE A 622 -16.37 3.26 9.64
C PHE A 622 -17.89 3.20 9.61
N LEU A 623 -18.44 2.73 8.49
CA LEU A 623 -19.87 2.55 8.31
C LEU A 623 -20.22 1.09 8.07
N SER A 624 -21.04 0.53 8.92
CA SER A 624 -21.67 -0.77 8.67
C SER A 624 -23.18 -0.58 8.61
N ALA A 625 -23.80 -0.94 7.49
CA ALA A 625 -25.23 -0.75 7.29
C ALA A 625 -25.93 -2.02 6.81
N SER A 626 -27.13 -2.25 7.29
CA SER A 626 -28.03 -3.30 6.79
C SER A 626 -29.42 -2.74 6.63
N ALA A 627 -30.03 -2.95 5.47
CA ALA A 627 -31.40 -2.57 5.19
C ALA A 627 -32.17 -3.68 4.48
N GLY A 628 -33.45 -3.84 4.85
CA GLY A 628 -34.27 -4.88 4.24
C GLY A 628 -35.76 -4.54 4.15
N LEU A 629 -36.39 -5.02 3.07
CA LEU A 629 -37.84 -5.05 2.88
C LEU A 629 -38.27 -6.51 2.84
N GLN A 630 -38.82 -7.05 3.95
CA GLN A 630 -39.00 -8.48 4.09
C GLN A 630 -40.26 -8.83 4.85
N GLY A 631 -40.88 -9.97 4.57
CA GLY A 631 -41.97 -10.49 5.39
C GLY A 631 -41.48 -10.90 6.78
N LEU A 632 -40.35 -11.64 6.85
CA LEU A 632 -39.64 -11.97 8.08
C LEU A 632 -38.17 -11.48 7.92
N LEU A 633 -37.73 -10.61 8.81
CA LEU A 633 -36.41 -10.00 8.75
C LEU A 633 -35.55 -10.40 9.95
N ALA A 634 -34.36 -10.94 9.70
CA ALA A 634 -33.32 -11.09 10.73
C ALA A 634 -32.04 -10.44 10.26
N ASN A 635 -31.64 -9.34 10.89
CA ASN A 635 -30.43 -8.60 10.54
C ASN A 635 -29.46 -8.51 11.72
N GLY A 636 -28.17 -8.76 11.45
CA GLY A 636 -27.10 -8.61 12.42
C GLY A 636 -25.96 -7.74 11.88
N ILE A 637 -25.50 -6.79 12.67
CA ILE A 637 -24.33 -5.98 12.36
C ILE A 637 -23.36 -6.05 13.54
N VAL A 638 -22.10 -6.35 13.25
CA VAL A 638 -21.01 -6.28 14.22
C VAL A 638 -19.90 -5.40 13.64
N SER A 639 -19.57 -4.33 14.32
CA SER A 639 -18.54 -3.38 13.96
C SER A 639 -17.53 -3.28 15.09
N VAL A 640 -16.27 -3.60 14.82
CA VAL A 640 -15.19 -3.55 15.81
C VAL A 640 -14.04 -2.72 15.28
N ALA A 641 -13.62 -1.72 16.05
CA ALA A 641 -12.40 -0.97 15.77
C ALA A 641 -11.44 -1.04 16.94
N ASN A 642 -10.26 -1.59 16.69
CA ASN A 642 -9.15 -1.59 17.64
C ASN A 642 -8.04 -0.69 17.09
N VAL A 643 -7.73 0.38 17.79
CA VAL A 643 -6.74 1.37 17.34
C VAL A 643 -5.69 1.59 18.41
N ALA A 644 -4.43 1.29 18.13
CA ALA A 644 -3.30 1.69 18.96
C ALA A 644 -2.54 2.83 18.27
N ARG A 645 -2.20 3.84 19.06
CA ARG A 645 -1.47 5.03 18.62
C ARG A 645 -0.35 5.32 19.59
N ASN A 646 0.88 5.40 19.09
CA ASN A 646 2.01 5.69 19.96
C ASN A 646 2.93 6.71 19.31
N ALA A 647 3.08 7.86 19.95
CA ALA A 647 4.03 8.89 19.53
C ALA A 647 5.09 9.10 20.60
N PHE A 648 6.33 8.74 20.28
CA PHE A 648 7.45 8.82 21.20
C PHE A 648 8.52 9.79 20.71
N LEU A 649 8.98 10.62 21.62
CA LEU A 649 10.13 11.47 21.40
C LEU A 649 11.12 11.26 22.56
N ASP A 650 12.31 10.76 22.23
CA ASP A 650 13.35 10.48 23.20
C ASP A 650 14.65 11.23 22.85
N ILE A 651 15.09 12.13 23.72
CA ILE A 651 16.35 12.84 23.64
C ILE A 651 17.24 12.39 24.81
N THR A 652 18.36 11.74 24.51
CA THR A 652 19.23 11.16 25.53
C THR A 652 20.68 11.58 25.33
N ASN A 653 21.34 12.05 26.39
CA ASN A 653 22.77 12.44 26.42
C ASN A 653 23.19 13.36 25.26
N SER A 654 22.30 14.22 24.80
CA SER A 654 22.50 15.01 23.58
C SER A 654 22.53 16.50 23.90
N LYS A 655 23.25 17.26 23.05
CA LYS A 655 23.30 18.70 23.12
C LYS A 655 22.52 19.33 21.99
N LEU A 656 21.42 20.03 22.33
CA LEU A 656 20.54 20.70 21.39
C LEU A 656 20.57 22.21 21.64
N GLU A 657 20.99 22.96 20.64
CA GLU A 657 21.11 24.41 20.71
C GLU A 657 20.38 25.08 19.55
N GLY A 658 19.64 26.16 19.83
CA GLY A 658 18.96 26.96 18.82
C GLY A 658 18.58 28.34 19.36
N ARG A 659 18.09 29.23 18.49
CA ARG A 659 17.42 30.45 18.95
C ARG A 659 16.22 30.08 19.79
N SER A 660 15.39 29.11 19.31
CA SER A 660 14.37 28.41 20.06
C SER A 660 14.50 26.91 19.90
N VAL A 661 14.10 26.13 20.91
CA VAL A 661 14.13 24.66 20.88
C VAL A 661 12.74 24.12 21.18
N GLU A 662 12.23 23.31 20.28
CA GLU A 662 10.94 22.62 20.42
C GLU A 662 11.11 21.10 20.36
N ALA A 663 10.52 20.41 21.33
CA ALA A 663 10.46 18.95 21.39
C ALA A 663 9.01 18.53 21.65
N GLU A 664 8.33 17.98 20.67
CA GLU A 664 6.90 17.67 20.78
C GLU A 664 6.56 16.27 20.26
N ALA A 665 5.93 15.47 21.08
CA ALA A 665 5.21 14.27 20.67
C ALA A 665 3.71 14.54 20.62
N LYS A 666 3.06 14.15 19.53
CA LYS A 666 1.65 14.45 19.31
C LYS A 666 0.90 13.27 18.69
N ILE A 667 -0.27 12.99 19.24
CA ILE A 667 -1.30 12.16 18.64
C ILE A 667 -2.50 13.03 18.28
N GLY A 668 -3.08 12.80 17.09
CA GLY A 668 -4.27 13.49 16.62
C GLY A 668 -5.16 12.58 15.79
N GLY A 669 -6.26 13.15 15.30
CA GLY A 669 -7.20 12.50 14.41
C GLY A 669 -8.56 12.20 15.05
N LYS A 670 -9.50 11.81 14.18
CA LYS A 670 -10.89 11.51 14.54
C LYS A 670 -11.22 10.09 14.12
N ALA A 671 -11.93 9.37 14.97
CA ALA A 671 -12.57 8.14 14.58
C ALA A 671 -14.07 8.23 14.77
N GLN A 672 -14.76 7.79 13.75
CA GLN A 672 -16.21 7.71 13.72
C GLN A 672 -16.62 6.30 13.34
N ILE A 673 -17.38 5.64 14.20
CA ILE A 673 -17.89 4.29 13.97
C ILE A 673 -19.40 4.37 13.99
N SER A 674 -20.02 3.94 12.89
CA SER A 674 -21.47 4.00 12.73
C SER A 674 -22.01 2.64 12.29
N SER A 675 -22.91 2.07 13.10
CA SER A 675 -23.70 0.91 12.71
C SER A 675 -25.15 1.34 12.51
N LEU A 676 -25.64 1.17 11.29
CA LEU A 676 -26.98 1.58 10.88
C LEU A 676 -27.80 0.35 10.46
N GLN A 677 -28.95 0.19 11.06
CA GLN A 677 -29.85 -0.89 10.70
C GLN A 677 -31.25 -0.36 10.44
N GLY A 678 -31.85 -0.78 9.34
CA GLY A 678 -33.19 -0.36 8.94
C GLY A 678 -33.96 -1.46 8.23
N GLY A 679 -35.29 -1.47 8.33
CA GLY A 679 -36.11 -2.40 7.59
C GLY A 679 -37.61 -2.18 7.79
N ALA A 680 -38.39 -2.70 6.81
CA ALA A 680 -39.85 -2.83 6.91
C ALA A 680 -40.24 -4.28 6.74
N SER A 681 -41.00 -4.84 7.68
CA SER A 681 -41.35 -6.25 7.69
C SER A 681 -42.64 -6.55 8.47
N LEU A 682 -43.20 -7.75 8.37
CA LEU A 682 -44.27 -8.21 9.26
C LEU A 682 -43.70 -8.55 10.64
N ALA A 683 -42.52 -9.19 10.69
CA ALA A 683 -41.81 -9.41 11.93
C ALA A 683 -40.28 -9.15 11.71
N ALA A 684 -39.64 -8.39 12.61
CA ALA A 684 -38.24 -8.04 12.53
C ALA A 684 -37.49 -8.40 13.80
N ALA A 685 -36.32 -9.02 13.66
CA ALA A 685 -35.30 -9.11 14.68
C ALA A 685 -34.01 -8.39 14.19
N ALA A 686 -33.51 -7.47 14.97
CA ALA A 686 -32.38 -6.64 14.58
C ALA A 686 -31.36 -6.54 15.70
N ALA A 687 -30.09 -6.75 15.40
CA ALA A 687 -29.01 -6.54 16.35
C ALA A 687 -27.88 -5.71 15.72
N ALA A 688 -27.54 -4.57 16.30
CA ALA A 688 -26.41 -3.75 15.89
C ALA A 688 -25.47 -3.56 17.09
N VAL A 689 -24.23 -3.97 16.87
CA VAL A 689 -23.18 -3.90 17.88
C VAL A 689 -21.99 -3.11 17.31
N SER A 690 -21.61 -2.05 18.00
CA SER A 690 -20.43 -1.23 17.66
C SER A 690 -19.51 -1.15 18.86
N VAL A 691 -18.29 -1.60 18.70
CA VAL A 691 -17.24 -1.49 19.73
C VAL A 691 -16.07 -0.73 19.17
N SER A 692 -15.61 0.27 19.89
CA SER A 692 -14.34 0.91 19.64
C SER A 692 -13.44 0.84 20.85
N ASP A 693 -12.23 0.37 20.64
CA ASP A 693 -11.20 0.33 21.65
C ASP A 693 -9.99 1.14 21.17
N TRP A 694 -9.60 2.12 21.96
CA TRP A 694 -8.56 3.09 21.68
C TRP A 694 -7.48 3.02 22.73
N ASP A 695 -6.28 2.67 22.33
CA ASP A 695 -5.10 2.69 23.19
C ASP A 695 -4.06 3.65 22.60
N GLY A 696 -3.41 4.45 23.43
CA GLY A 696 -2.43 5.42 22.95
C GLY A 696 -1.49 5.93 24.02
N GLU A 697 -0.19 5.90 23.73
CA GLU A 697 0.84 6.48 24.59
C GLU A 697 1.52 7.64 23.85
N VAL A 698 1.53 8.82 24.47
CA VAL A 698 2.29 9.97 24.01
C VAL A 698 3.36 10.28 25.02
N ARG A 699 4.61 10.23 24.58
CA ARG A 699 5.72 10.48 25.51
C ARG A 699 6.78 11.38 24.88
N THR A 700 7.13 12.44 25.59
CA THR A 700 8.32 13.24 25.31
C THR A 700 9.27 13.11 26.49
N ARG A 701 10.46 12.56 26.25
CA ARG A 701 11.48 12.33 27.26
C ARG A 701 12.76 13.05 26.91
N VAL A 702 13.30 13.78 27.87
CA VAL A 702 14.64 14.38 27.78
C VAL A 702 15.44 13.86 28.98
N ALA A 703 16.54 13.15 28.73
CA ALA A 703 17.32 12.50 29.77
C ALA A 703 18.82 12.70 29.51
N GLY A 704 19.51 13.42 30.37
CA GLY A 704 20.92 13.80 30.22
C GLY A 704 21.13 14.84 29.12
N GLY A 705 22.35 15.33 28.98
CA GLY A 705 22.69 16.34 27.96
C GLY A 705 22.22 17.76 28.31
N SER A 706 21.98 18.60 27.28
CA SER A 706 21.54 19.98 27.46
C SER A 706 20.62 20.45 26.34
N LEU A 707 19.54 21.17 26.69
CA LEU A 707 18.73 21.98 25.78
C LEU A 707 19.05 23.46 26.03
N ARG A 708 19.39 24.21 24.99
CA ARG A 708 19.75 25.62 25.09
C ARG A 708 19.01 26.46 24.06
N ALA A 709 18.20 27.40 24.50
CA ALA A 709 17.68 28.47 23.67
C ALA A 709 18.54 29.75 23.90
N THR A 710 18.99 30.38 22.81
CA THR A 710 19.86 31.56 22.91
C THR A 710 19.07 32.86 23.02
N ASP A 711 17.88 32.95 22.45
CA ASP A 711 17.03 34.15 22.41
C ASP A 711 15.53 33.85 22.30
N GLY A 712 15.11 32.68 22.67
CA GLY A 712 13.70 32.24 22.54
C GLY A 712 13.29 31.30 23.66
N THR A 713 12.37 30.41 23.35
CA THR A 713 11.77 29.48 24.29
C THR A 713 12.28 28.06 24.11
N ILE A 714 12.33 27.31 25.20
CA ILE A 714 12.42 25.84 25.19
C ILE A 714 11.03 25.32 25.45
N THR A 715 10.49 24.55 24.50
CA THR A 715 9.17 23.92 24.62
C THR A 715 9.35 22.42 24.58
N VAL A 716 8.90 21.72 25.61
CA VAL A 716 8.87 20.25 25.67
C VAL A 716 7.42 19.84 25.95
N ARG A 717 6.78 19.10 25.02
CA ARG A 717 5.35 18.77 25.10
C ARG A 717 5.07 17.33 24.72
N ALA A 718 4.09 16.75 25.37
CA ALA A 718 3.40 15.55 24.92
C ALA A 718 1.90 15.91 24.84
N HIS A 719 1.27 15.70 23.68
CA HIS A 719 -0.09 16.17 23.44
C HIS A 719 -0.93 15.11 22.75
N ASN A 720 -2.04 14.71 23.38
CA ASN A 720 -3.03 13.82 22.80
C ASN A 720 -4.32 14.63 22.50
N ALA A 721 -4.67 14.74 21.22
CA ALA A 721 -5.85 15.45 20.72
C ALA A 721 -6.80 14.51 19.93
N ALA A 722 -6.71 13.21 20.15
CA ALA A 722 -7.57 12.23 19.47
C ALA A 722 -9.03 12.34 19.93
N LYS A 723 -9.96 12.13 19.00
CA LYS A 723 -11.40 12.12 19.25
C LYS A 723 -12.02 10.82 18.76
N THR A 724 -12.95 10.25 19.52
CA THR A 724 -13.69 9.06 19.17
C THR A 724 -15.19 9.28 19.28
N GLU A 725 -15.94 8.74 18.32
CA GLU A 725 -17.40 8.75 18.31
C GLU A 725 -17.92 7.39 17.84
N THR A 726 -18.73 6.74 18.64
CA THR A 726 -19.32 5.44 18.31
C THR A 726 -20.84 5.54 18.36
N GLN A 727 -21.51 5.14 17.28
CA GLN A 727 -22.96 5.19 17.15
C GLN A 727 -23.51 3.84 16.68
N ALA A 728 -24.57 3.38 17.32
CA ALA A 728 -25.41 2.28 16.86
C ALA A 728 -26.85 2.77 16.72
N LYS A 729 -27.43 2.65 15.55
CA LYS A 729 -28.81 3.07 15.26
C LYS A 729 -29.59 1.93 14.60
N ALA A 730 -30.77 1.63 15.10
CA ALA A 730 -31.69 0.70 14.45
C ALA A 730 -33.09 1.33 14.35
N GLY A 731 -33.75 1.14 13.22
CA GLY A 731 -35.12 1.56 12.97
C GLY A 731 -35.84 0.51 12.14
N ASN A 732 -36.88 -0.13 12.71
CA ASN A 732 -37.71 -1.10 12.01
C ASN A 732 -39.17 -0.65 12.04
N VAL A 733 -39.83 -0.81 10.88
CA VAL A 733 -41.30 -0.67 10.76
C VAL A 733 -41.84 -2.04 10.61
N SER A 734 -42.49 -2.58 11.64
CA SER A 734 -43.04 -3.95 11.60
C SER A 734 -44.25 -4.12 12.53
N ALA A 735 -45.07 -5.14 12.29
CA ALA A 735 -46.15 -5.51 13.19
C ALA A 735 -45.62 -6.13 14.50
N ALA A 736 -44.48 -6.80 14.46
CA ALA A 736 -43.76 -7.28 15.62
C ALA A 736 -42.25 -7.00 15.44
N ALA A 737 -41.64 -6.18 16.32
CA ALA A 737 -40.24 -5.81 16.23
C ALA A 737 -39.49 -6.07 17.54
N GLY A 738 -38.27 -6.65 17.43
CA GLY A 738 -37.27 -6.67 18.48
C GLY A 738 -35.97 -6.05 17.96
N SER A 739 -35.39 -5.08 18.66
CA SER A 739 -34.10 -4.51 18.30
C SER A 739 -33.16 -4.45 19.50
N LEU A 740 -31.93 -4.89 19.33
CA LEU A 740 -30.85 -4.75 20.29
C LEU A 740 -29.79 -3.82 19.69
N MET A 741 -29.41 -2.78 20.43
CA MET A 741 -28.33 -1.87 20.04
C MET A 741 -27.33 -1.76 21.17
N VAL A 742 -26.06 -1.95 20.83
CA VAL A 742 -24.97 -1.74 21.76
C VAL A 742 -23.92 -0.86 21.07
N ALA A 743 -23.58 0.27 21.70
CA ALA A 743 -22.46 1.09 21.30
C ALA A 743 -21.54 1.24 22.51
N GLU A 744 -20.30 0.82 22.37
CA GLU A 744 -19.33 0.83 23.45
C GLU A 744 -18.02 1.48 22.97
N THR A 745 -17.48 2.39 23.78
CA THR A 745 -16.21 3.04 23.48
C THR A 745 -15.30 2.93 24.70
N HIS A 746 -14.17 2.31 24.52
CA HIS A 746 -13.09 2.27 25.49
C HIS A 746 -11.95 3.16 25.00
N ALA A 747 -11.51 4.09 25.83
CA ALA A 747 -10.36 4.93 25.54
C ALA A 747 -9.34 4.79 26.67
N HIS A 748 -8.20 4.22 26.34
CA HIS A 748 -7.07 4.09 27.24
C HIS A 748 -5.92 4.97 26.70
N GLY A 749 -5.44 5.92 27.51
CA GLY A 749 -4.35 6.80 27.10
C GLY A 749 -3.54 7.27 28.31
N SER A 750 -2.23 7.31 28.18
CA SER A 750 -1.29 7.91 29.14
C SER A 750 -0.47 9.03 28.49
#